data_cf9ff10a9ccaea58263085927bb7d440
#
_entry.id   cf9ff10a9ccaea58263085927bb7d440
#
_cell.length_a   1.000
_cell.length_b   1.000
_cell.length_c   1.000
_cell.angle_alpha   90.00
_cell.angle_beta   90.00
_cell.angle_gamma   90.00
#
_symmetry.space_group_name_H-M   'P 1'
#
loop_
_entity.id
_entity.type
_entity.pdbx_description
1 polymer ?
#
loop_
_entity_poly.entity_id
_entity_poly.type
_entity_poly.pdbx_seq_one_letter_code
_entity_poly.pdbx_strand_id
1 'polypeptide(L)'
;MDKRFLEKRCHYSIRKFAIGAASVMIGASIFGLQVAQAAETETASPGEETIHQVQPLDKLPDDLAEAIAKAEQNGAQDSTTEKEGNDAVEPAKPATEEKVTEATSTKEEKEAEVVTPKEDKVEKTEKPAAEVDGKESTVSEGSSEKPAVREEHSAIPNQNKPGTDDKSKEEKASASELPQATKEKEKEDQLLQERKQNFNKDWYFKLNAQGDFSKKDVDVHDWSELNLPHDWSIYFDFDHKSPARNEGGQLNGGTAWYRKTFTVDEADKDKDVRINFDGVYMDSKVYVNGKFVGHYPSGYNHFSYDITEFLNKDGSENTIAVQVTNKQPSSRWYSGSGIYRDVTLSYRDKVQVAENGNHITTPKLAEQKDGNVETQIQSKIKNTAKTLAKVYVEQQIFTKEGKAVSDLVRSVTKSLSGNETADFKQTILVNKPTLWTTKSYHPQLYVLKTKVYNEGKLVDVTEDTFGYRYFNWTAKEGFSLNGERMKFHGVSIHHDNGALGAEENYKATYRKLKLLKDMGVNSIRTTHNPASPQLLDAAANLGLLVQEEAFDTWYRGKKTYDYGRFFDQDATHPEAKKGEKWSDFDLRTMVERDKNNPSIVMWSLGNEVDEADGGARSLETAKRLKAVIKAIDTERYVTMGENKFSRASTGLFLELAAIMDAVGMNYGERFYDAVRKAHPDWLIYGSETSSATRTRDSYFDPAHLLWHDNRPNRHYEQSDYGNDRVAWGRTATESWT
;
A
#
# COMPACT_ATOMS: atom_id res chain seq x y z
N MET A 1 -24.93 22.36 4.96
CA MET A 1 -25.20 20.93 4.70
C MET A 1 -26.64 20.76 4.27
N ASP A 2 -26.86 20.36 3.06
CA ASP A 2 -28.24 20.09 2.59
C ASP A 2 -28.84 18.97 3.44
N LYS A 3 -29.96 19.26 4.13
CA LYS A 3 -30.70 18.29 4.93
C LYS A 3 -30.99 16.99 4.16
N ARG A 4 -31.19 17.10 2.83
CA ARG A 4 -31.42 15.94 1.94
C ARG A 4 -30.21 15.01 1.83
N PHE A 5 -29.01 15.55 1.95
CA PHE A 5 -27.78 14.76 1.89
C PHE A 5 -27.55 13.94 3.18
N LEU A 6 -27.81 14.56 4.33
CA LEU A 6 -27.79 13.88 5.63
C LEU A 6 -28.93 12.86 5.77
N GLU A 7 -30.13 13.20 5.29
CA GLU A 7 -31.27 12.27 5.27
C GLU A 7 -30.98 11.08 4.37
N LYS A 8 -30.33 11.27 3.20
CA LYS A 8 -29.93 10.16 2.33
C LYS A 8 -28.88 9.25 3.00
N ARG A 9 -27.91 9.83 3.71
CA ARG A 9 -26.90 9.06 4.46
C ARG A 9 -27.53 8.25 5.60
N CYS A 10 -28.44 8.85 6.35
CA CYS A 10 -29.18 8.16 7.39
C CYS A 10 -30.15 7.10 6.82
N HIS A 11 -30.84 7.41 5.73
CA HIS A 11 -31.75 6.46 5.08
C HIS A 11 -31.04 5.28 4.45
N TYR A 12 -29.85 5.48 3.88
CA TYR A 12 -29.05 4.39 3.29
C TYR A 12 -28.55 3.41 4.37
N SER A 13 -28.06 3.89 5.49
CA SER A 13 -27.69 3.06 6.64
C SER A 13 -28.89 2.31 7.23
N ILE A 14 -30.05 2.98 7.37
CA ILE A 14 -31.27 2.40 7.92
C ILE A 14 -31.92 1.41 6.95
N ARG A 15 -31.89 1.67 5.63
CA ARG A 15 -32.42 0.73 4.63
C ARG A 15 -31.57 -0.53 4.51
N LYS A 16 -30.24 -0.46 4.56
CA LYS A 16 -29.39 -1.68 4.63
C LYS A 16 -29.69 -2.50 5.89
N PHE A 17 -29.94 -1.85 7.01
CA PHE A 17 -30.32 -2.55 8.25
C PHE A 17 -31.74 -3.15 8.16
N ALA A 18 -32.71 -2.41 7.59
CA ALA A 18 -34.07 -2.86 7.45
C ALA A 18 -34.24 -3.98 6.41
N ILE A 19 -33.53 -3.94 5.29
CA ILE A 19 -33.60 -5.01 4.27
C ILE A 19 -32.91 -6.27 4.80
N GLY A 20 -31.80 -6.17 5.52
CA GLY A 20 -31.16 -7.31 6.18
C GLY A 20 -32.08 -7.96 7.24
N ALA A 21 -32.72 -7.15 8.06
CA ALA A 21 -33.66 -7.63 9.10
C ALA A 21 -34.97 -8.17 8.50
N ALA A 22 -35.48 -7.55 7.44
CA ALA A 22 -36.69 -8.03 6.76
C ALA A 22 -36.45 -9.35 6.01
N SER A 23 -35.26 -9.53 5.38
CA SER A 23 -34.89 -10.79 4.72
C SER A 23 -34.75 -11.94 5.71
N VAL A 24 -34.24 -11.70 6.90
CA VAL A 24 -34.13 -12.71 7.97
C VAL A 24 -35.50 -13.07 8.50
N MET A 25 -36.40 -12.11 8.68
CA MET A 25 -37.77 -12.38 9.16
C MET A 25 -38.64 -13.11 8.13
N ILE A 26 -38.53 -12.78 6.85
CA ILE A 26 -39.25 -13.46 5.77
C ILE A 26 -38.67 -14.86 5.54
N GLY A 27 -37.36 -15.05 5.61
CA GLY A 27 -36.72 -16.37 5.51
C GLY A 27 -37.15 -17.30 6.65
N ALA A 28 -37.17 -16.81 7.88
CA ALA A 28 -37.61 -17.59 9.04
C ALA A 28 -39.07 -17.98 8.99
N SER A 29 -39.95 -17.14 8.43
CA SER A 29 -41.40 -17.42 8.29
C SER A 29 -41.70 -18.44 7.19
N ILE A 30 -40.94 -18.46 6.10
CA ILE A 30 -41.11 -19.42 5.00
C ILE A 30 -40.49 -20.78 5.32
N PHE A 31 -39.33 -20.82 5.99
CA PHE A 31 -38.70 -22.08 6.41
C PHE A 31 -39.43 -22.76 7.60
N GLY A 32 -39.96 -21.98 8.52
CA GLY A 32 -40.73 -22.51 9.66
C GLY A 32 -42.01 -23.27 9.26
N LEU A 33 -42.61 -22.92 8.14
CA LEU A 33 -43.84 -23.59 7.63
C LEU A 33 -43.55 -24.86 6.80
N GLN A 34 -42.37 -25.00 6.21
CA GLN A 34 -42.00 -26.22 5.46
C GLN A 34 -41.44 -27.33 6.33
N VAL A 35 -40.82 -27.04 7.48
CA VAL A 35 -40.32 -28.05 8.41
C VAL A 35 -41.46 -28.72 9.19
N ALA A 36 -42.60 -28.08 9.36
CA ALA A 36 -43.78 -28.65 10.03
C ALA A 36 -44.59 -29.63 9.16
N GLN A 37 -44.39 -29.66 7.84
CA GLN A 37 -45.07 -30.61 6.92
C GLN A 37 -44.25 -31.84 6.52
N ALA A 38 -42.96 -31.92 6.91
CA ALA A 38 -42.07 -33.05 6.58
C ALA A 38 -41.86 -34.06 7.71
N ALA A 39 -42.60 -33.92 8.86
CA ALA A 39 -42.36 -34.74 10.03
C ALA A 39 -43.37 -35.87 10.21
N GLU A 40 -44.25 -36.15 9.26
CA GLU A 40 -45.12 -37.33 9.28
C GLU A 40 -44.92 -38.15 7.99
N THR A 41 -43.99 -39.07 7.97
CA THR A 41 -44.09 -40.45 7.45
C THR A 41 -42.72 -41.15 7.46
N GLU A 42 -42.78 -42.32 8.07
CA GLU A 42 -42.00 -43.56 7.86
C GLU A 42 -40.66 -43.77 8.57
N THR A 43 -40.79 -44.66 9.52
CA THR A 43 -39.75 -45.52 10.16
C THR A 43 -39.27 -46.59 9.21
N ALA A 44 -37.94 -46.71 9.01
CA ALA A 44 -37.29 -47.97 8.67
C ALA A 44 -35.83 -47.99 9.14
N SER A 45 -35.42 -49.11 9.72
CA SER A 45 -34.15 -49.40 10.38
C SER A 45 -32.96 -49.58 9.44
N PRO A 46 -31.70 -49.51 9.96
CA PRO A 46 -30.50 -49.42 9.15
C PRO A 46 -29.93 -50.76 8.76
N GLY A 47 -29.43 -50.86 7.51
CA GLY A 47 -28.61 -51.99 7.03
C GLY A 47 -27.19 -51.54 6.87
N GLU A 48 -26.26 -52.39 7.36
CA GLU A 48 -24.79 -52.25 7.27
C GLU A 48 -24.32 -52.20 5.80
N GLU A 49 -23.56 -51.19 5.45
CA GLU A 49 -22.79 -51.17 4.21
C GLU A 49 -21.29 -51.23 4.46
N THR A 50 -20.69 -52.15 3.78
CA THR A 50 -19.26 -52.54 3.79
C THR A 50 -18.38 -51.49 3.15
N ILE A 51 -17.32 -51.11 3.85
CA ILE A 51 -16.28 -50.19 3.36
C ILE A 51 -15.44 -50.89 2.27
N HIS A 52 -15.51 -50.41 1.06
CA HIS A 52 -14.57 -50.75 -0.01
C HIS A 52 -13.36 -49.81 0.02
N GLN A 53 -12.17 -50.38 0.19
CA GLN A 53 -10.89 -49.69 0.04
C GLN A 53 -10.72 -49.21 -1.41
N VAL A 54 -10.40 -47.94 -1.56
CA VAL A 54 -10.05 -47.34 -2.86
C VAL A 54 -8.56 -47.54 -3.11
N GLN A 55 -8.24 -48.16 -4.24
CA GLN A 55 -6.85 -48.31 -4.72
C GLN A 55 -6.37 -47.00 -5.41
N PRO A 56 -5.05 -46.74 -5.45
CA PRO A 56 -4.50 -45.54 -6.10
C PRO A 56 -4.65 -45.64 -7.64
N LEU A 57 -5.12 -44.55 -8.26
CA LEU A 57 -5.24 -44.41 -9.71
C LEU A 57 -3.90 -43.96 -10.34
N ASP A 58 -3.17 -44.90 -10.91
CA ASP A 58 -1.90 -44.64 -11.60
C ASP A 58 -2.01 -44.45 -13.12
N LYS A 59 -3.20 -44.50 -13.74
CA LYS A 59 -3.42 -44.15 -15.16
C LYS A 59 -4.85 -43.67 -15.40
N LEU A 60 -4.97 -42.55 -16.10
CA LEU A 60 -6.23 -42.08 -16.66
C LEU A 60 -6.65 -43.02 -17.80
N PRO A 61 -7.93 -43.39 -17.95
CA PRO A 61 -8.44 -44.13 -19.08
C PRO A 61 -8.29 -43.36 -20.41
N ASP A 62 -7.97 -44.03 -21.47
CA ASP A 62 -7.66 -43.43 -22.79
C ASP A 62 -8.84 -42.65 -23.41
N ASP A 63 -10.07 -42.98 -23.04
CA ASP A 63 -11.30 -42.30 -23.43
C ASP A 63 -11.46 -40.91 -22.81
N LEU A 64 -10.89 -40.67 -21.63
CA LEU A 64 -10.90 -39.38 -20.96
C LEU A 64 -9.87 -38.41 -21.57
N ALA A 65 -8.72 -38.93 -21.99
CA ALA A 65 -7.71 -38.16 -22.70
C ALA A 65 -8.21 -37.68 -24.09
N GLU A 66 -8.97 -38.50 -24.79
CA GLU A 66 -9.59 -38.16 -26.08
C GLU A 66 -10.73 -37.13 -25.92
N ALA A 67 -11.50 -37.18 -24.82
CA ALA A 67 -12.54 -36.21 -24.51
C ALA A 67 -11.97 -34.81 -24.17
N ILE A 68 -10.83 -34.78 -23.49
CA ILE A 68 -10.13 -33.53 -23.18
C ILE A 68 -9.57 -32.89 -24.45
N ALA A 69 -8.96 -33.68 -25.35
CA ALA A 69 -8.44 -33.18 -26.61
C ALA A 69 -9.55 -32.67 -27.58
N LYS A 70 -10.75 -33.27 -27.53
CA LYS A 70 -11.93 -32.78 -28.27
C LYS A 70 -12.52 -31.50 -27.70
N ALA A 71 -12.47 -31.31 -26.37
CA ALA A 71 -12.94 -30.08 -25.73
C ALA A 71 -12.01 -28.90 -26.03
N GLU A 72 -10.71 -29.15 -26.15
CA GLU A 72 -9.73 -28.12 -26.52
C GLU A 72 -9.83 -27.68 -27.99
N GLN A 73 -10.18 -28.57 -28.88
CA GLN A 73 -10.42 -28.25 -30.30
C GLN A 73 -11.72 -27.47 -30.55
N ASN A 74 -12.75 -27.71 -29.77
CA ASN A 74 -14.03 -27.00 -29.89
C ASN A 74 -14.01 -25.59 -29.25
N GLY A 75 -13.10 -25.33 -28.32
CA GLY A 75 -12.92 -24.00 -27.73
C GLY A 75 -12.20 -22.99 -28.63
N ALA A 76 -11.58 -23.47 -29.72
CA ALA A 76 -10.84 -22.62 -30.66
C ALA A 76 -11.67 -22.14 -31.87
N GLN A 77 -12.93 -22.58 -32.00
CA GLN A 77 -13.76 -22.25 -33.18
C GLN A 77 -14.87 -21.22 -32.93
N ASP A 78 -15.06 -20.71 -31.73
CA ASP A 78 -16.19 -19.83 -31.40
C ASP A 78 -15.80 -18.34 -31.20
N SER A 79 -14.68 -17.90 -31.79
CA SER A 79 -14.26 -16.48 -31.71
C SER A 79 -14.20 -15.81 -33.11
N THR A 80 -15.03 -16.22 -34.06
CA THR A 80 -15.20 -15.50 -35.33
C THR A 80 -16.68 -15.41 -35.68
N THR A 81 -17.35 -14.33 -35.29
CA THR A 81 -18.38 -13.66 -36.10
C THR A 81 -19.00 -12.52 -35.29
N GLU A 82 -18.58 -11.31 -35.60
CA GLU A 82 -19.49 -10.17 -35.78
C GLU A 82 -18.72 -9.09 -36.54
N LYS A 83 -19.07 -9.05 -37.83
CA LYS A 83 -18.72 -7.95 -38.74
C LYS A 83 -19.95 -7.06 -38.88
N GLU A 84 -19.74 -5.77 -38.72
CA GLU A 84 -20.45 -4.66 -39.40
C GLU A 84 -19.60 -3.41 -39.11
N GLY A 85 -19.21 -2.58 -39.97
CA GLY A 85 -19.47 -2.22 -41.35
C GLY A 85 -18.70 -0.93 -41.62
N ASN A 86 -17.98 -0.92 -42.68
CA ASN A 86 -17.39 0.13 -43.51
C ASN A 86 -17.34 1.59 -43.02
N ASP A 87 -16.13 2.21 -43.08
CA ASP A 87 -15.84 3.12 -44.21
C ASP A 87 -14.32 3.28 -44.39
N ALA A 88 -13.92 3.20 -45.65
CA ALA A 88 -12.55 3.17 -46.13
C ALA A 88 -11.99 4.61 -46.30
N VAL A 89 -10.74 4.80 -45.85
CA VAL A 89 -9.84 5.85 -46.40
C VAL A 89 -8.48 5.20 -46.62
N GLU A 90 -8.02 5.26 -47.89
CA GLU A 90 -6.77 4.73 -48.39
C GLU A 90 -5.51 5.32 -47.71
N PRO A 91 -4.44 4.54 -47.56
CA PRO A 91 -3.15 5.07 -47.10
C PRO A 91 -2.23 5.41 -48.29
N ALA A 92 -1.59 6.55 -48.20
CA ALA A 92 -0.51 6.99 -49.09
C ALA A 92 0.80 6.22 -48.84
N LYS A 93 1.47 5.82 -49.94
CA LYS A 93 2.74 5.12 -49.99
C LYS A 93 3.95 6.00 -49.60
N PRO A 94 5.03 5.39 -49.11
CA PRO A 94 6.24 6.12 -48.69
C PRO A 94 7.23 6.29 -49.86
N ALA A 95 8.02 7.37 -49.76
CA ALA A 95 9.11 7.68 -50.66
C ALA A 95 10.45 7.19 -50.12
N THR A 96 11.15 6.56 -51.02
CA THR A 96 12.54 6.15 -51.23
C THR A 96 13.67 6.61 -50.32
N GLU A 97 14.57 5.62 -50.14
CA GLU A 97 15.93 5.58 -49.57
C GLU A 97 16.92 6.57 -50.21
N GLU A 98 17.81 7.13 -49.41
CA GLU A 98 19.14 7.53 -49.84
C GLU A 98 20.24 6.96 -48.92
N LYS A 99 21.16 6.22 -49.55
CA LYS A 99 22.41 5.69 -49.02
C LYS A 99 23.43 6.82 -48.85
N VAL A 100 24.16 6.85 -47.70
CA VAL A 100 25.51 7.40 -47.68
C VAL A 100 26.45 6.48 -46.88
N THR A 101 27.57 6.25 -47.51
CA THR A 101 28.66 5.32 -47.35
C THR A 101 29.53 5.46 -46.12
N GLU A 102 30.20 4.36 -45.81
CA GLU A 102 31.27 4.08 -44.87
C GLU A 102 32.44 5.12 -44.80
N ALA A 103 33.00 5.26 -43.62
CA ALA A 103 34.45 5.50 -43.46
C ALA A 103 34.97 4.82 -42.18
N THR A 104 35.86 3.88 -42.42
CA THR A 104 36.72 3.11 -41.54
C THR A 104 37.79 3.98 -40.88
N SER A 105 38.11 3.76 -39.60
CA SER A 105 39.51 3.80 -39.15
C SER A 105 39.74 3.00 -37.85
N THR A 106 40.83 2.33 -37.87
CA THR A 106 41.44 1.24 -37.12
C THR A 106 42.10 1.64 -35.80
N LYS A 107 42.09 0.64 -34.86
CA LYS A 107 43.14 0.21 -33.90
C LYS A 107 43.59 1.14 -32.77
N GLU A 108 43.57 0.64 -31.53
CA GLU A 108 44.66 -0.05 -30.86
C GLU A 108 44.23 -0.72 -29.53
N GLU A 109 44.65 -1.97 -29.41
CA GLU A 109 44.62 -2.80 -28.19
C GLU A 109 45.66 -2.34 -27.19
N LYS A 110 45.38 -2.43 -25.90
CA LYS A 110 46.35 -2.71 -24.84
C LYS A 110 45.77 -3.58 -23.75
N GLU A 111 46.27 -4.80 -23.67
CA GLU A 111 46.20 -5.75 -22.58
C GLU A 111 46.78 -5.18 -21.29
N ALA A 112 46.17 -5.54 -20.15
CA ALA A 112 46.86 -5.51 -18.85
C ALA A 112 46.44 -6.72 -18.00
N GLU A 113 47.43 -7.39 -17.52
CA GLU A 113 47.55 -8.68 -16.85
C GLU A 113 46.64 -8.90 -15.62
N VAL A 114 46.30 -10.19 -15.49
CA VAL A 114 45.75 -10.86 -14.33
C VAL A 114 46.84 -11.20 -13.34
N VAL A 115 46.71 -10.79 -12.09
CA VAL A 115 47.52 -11.29 -10.98
C VAL A 115 46.60 -11.93 -9.93
N THR A 116 46.75 -13.22 -9.77
CA THR A 116 46.19 -14.03 -8.65
C THR A 116 47.21 -14.07 -7.51
N PRO A 117 46.80 -14.04 -6.25
CA PRO A 117 47.59 -14.54 -5.15
C PRO A 117 47.10 -15.90 -4.60
N LYS A 118 48.11 -16.69 -4.27
CA LYS A 118 48.11 -18.08 -3.81
C LYS A 118 47.51 -18.27 -2.42
N GLU A 119 46.98 -19.49 -2.24
CA GLU A 119 46.64 -20.14 -0.95
C GLU A 119 47.88 -20.30 -0.04
N ASP A 120 47.67 -20.06 1.26
CA ASP A 120 48.53 -20.63 2.32
C ASP A 120 47.68 -21.36 3.35
N LYS A 121 48.06 -22.63 3.56
CA LYS A 121 47.53 -23.58 4.57
C LYS A 121 48.16 -23.26 5.90
N VAL A 122 47.39 -23.31 7.01
CA VAL A 122 47.90 -23.67 8.35
C VAL A 122 46.83 -24.46 9.16
N GLU A 123 47.17 -25.60 9.46
CA GLU A 123 47.04 -26.62 10.50
C GLU A 123 45.96 -26.48 11.62
N LYS A 124 45.41 -27.67 11.86
CA LYS A 124 44.60 -28.13 13.01
C LYS A 124 45.39 -28.13 14.32
N THR A 125 44.74 -27.79 15.42
CA THR A 125 44.96 -28.47 16.71
C THR A 125 43.69 -28.65 17.50
N GLU A 126 43.65 -29.80 18.16
CA GLU A 126 42.51 -30.44 18.83
C GLU A 126 42.21 -29.91 20.24
N LYS A 127 41.02 -30.31 20.71
CA LYS A 127 40.40 -30.25 22.04
C LYS A 127 41.30 -30.70 23.20
N PRO A 128 40.92 -30.48 24.50
CA PRO A 128 40.05 -31.43 25.15
C PRO A 128 38.91 -30.86 26.05
N ALA A 129 38.00 -31.80 26.34
CA ALA A 129 36.83 -31.69 27.18
C ALA A 129 37.15 -31.79 28.70
N ALA A 130 36.25 -31.25 29.53
CA ALA A 130 36.07 -31.74 30.90
C ALA A 130 34.59 -31.65 31.31
N GLU A 131 34.16 -32.72 31.88
CA GLU A 131 32.86 -33.11 32.42
C GLU A 131 32.55 -32.52 33.80
N VAL A 132 31.24 -32.67 34.19
CA VAL A 132 30.66 -33.02 35.49
C VAL A 132 30.30 -31.80 36.36
N ASP A 133 29.11 -31.63 36.93
CA ASP A 133 28.24 -32.53 37.66
C ASP A 133 26.86 -31.87 37.92
N GLY A 134 25.83 -32.71 38.03
CA GLY A 134 24.46 -32.32 38.31
C GLY A 134 24.16 -32.10 39.80
N LYS A 135 23.04 -31.50 40.07
CA LYS A 135 22.20 -31.78 41.25
C LYS A 135 20.75 -31.34 41.02
N GLU A 136 19.87 -32.33 41.15
CA GLU A 136 18.43 -32.22 41.40
C GLU A 136 18.14 -31.51 42.73
N SER A 137 17.03 -30.77 42.81
CA SER A 137 16.17 -30.77 44.01
C SER A 137 14.74 -30.28 43.69
N THR A 138 13.85 -31.20 43.66
CA THR A 138 12.50 -31.35 44.25
C THR A 138 11.66 -30.11 44.61
N VAL A 139 10.53 -30.09 43.94
CA VAL A 139 9.09 -29.88 44.26
C VAL A 139 8.75 -29.28 45.63
N SER A 140 7.90 -28.24 45.63
CA SER A 140 6.74 -28.14 46.54
C SER A 140 5.61 -27.33 45.93
N GLU A 141 4.41 -27.91 45.95
CA GLU A 141 3.12 -27.34 45.65
C GLU A 141 2.70 -26.29 46.67
N GLY A 142 1.91 -25.30 46.25
CA GLY A 142 1.28 -24.33 47.16
C GLY A 142 0.24 -23.42 46.49
N SER A 143 -1.00 -23.91 46.48
CA SER A 143 -2.32 -23.23 46.56
C SER A 143 -2.55 -21.83 45.97
N SER A 144 -3.58 -21.84 45.15
CA SER A 144 -4.56 -20.80 44.74
C SER A 144 -4.83 -19.63 45.70
N GLU A 145 -4.83 -18.41 45.15
CA GLU A 145 -5.78 -17.39 45.55
C GLU A 145 -6.00 -16.38 44.41
N LYS A 146 -7.28 -16.18 44.06
CA LYS A 146 -7.77 -15.09 43.20
C LYS A 146 -7.78 -13.79 43.97
N PRO A 147 -7.52 -12.63 43.36
CA PRO A 147 -8.07 -11.39 43.83
C PRO A 147 -9.20 -10.87 42.93
N ALA A 148 -10.19 -10.35 43.61
CA ALA A 148 -11.43 -9.78 43.13
C ALA A 148 -11.25 -8.45 42.39
N VAL A 149 -12.17 -8.29 41.44
CA VAL A 149 -12.48 -7.02 40.74
C VAL A 149 -12.95 -5.95 41.75
N ARG A 150 -12.40 -4.77 41.70
CA ARG A 150 -12.93 -3.59 42.34
C ARG A 150 -13.09 -2.48 41.30
N GLU A 151 -14.34 -2.18 40.97
CA GLU A 151 -14.77 -0.99 40.27
C GLU A 151 -14.67 0.20 41.20
N GLU A 152 -14.03 1.27 40.77
CA GLU A 152 -14.21 2.58 41.35
C GLU A 152 -14.70 3.59 40.30
N HIS A 153 -15.97 3.91 40.42
CA HIS A 153 -16.59 5.09 39.82
C HIS A 153 -16.14 6.33 40.64
N SER A 154 -15.61 7.32 39.98
CA SER A 154 -15.53 8.66 40.54
C SER A 154 -16.23 9.68 39.65
N ALA A 155 -17.25 10.28 40.23
CA ALA A 155 -18.14 11.26 39.67
C ALA A 155 -17.51 12.64 39.55
N ILE A 156 -17.90 13.36 38.52
CA ILE A 156 -17.61 14.78 38.28
C ILE A 156 -18.64 15.61 39.06
N PRO A 157 -18.28 16.63 39.82
CA PRO A 157 -19.23 17.62 40.28
C PRO A 157 -19.26 18.83 39.35
N ASN A 158 -20.45 19.13 38.88
CA ASN A 158 -20.84 20.35 38.18
C ASN A 158 -21.27 21.39 39.26
N GLN A 159 -20.69 22.59 39.26
CA GLN A 159 -21.32 23.73 39.94
C GLN A 159 -21.16 25.01 39.12
N ASN A 160 -22.32 25.50 38.69
CA ASN A 160 -22.56 26.87 38.25
C ASN A 160 -23.14 27.69 39.41
N LYS A 161 -22.64 28.89 39.72
CA LYS A 161 -23.28 30.20 39.52
C LYS A 161 -22.77 31.26 40.54
N PRO A 162 -23.09 32.54 40.33
CA PRO A 162 -22.09 33.62 40.35
C PRO A 162 -22.27 34.61 41.53
N GLY A 163 -21.28 35.44 41.78
CA GLY A 163 -21.36 36.52 42.76
C GLY A 163 -20.28 37.58 42.53
N THR A 164 -20.72 38.67 42.01
CA THR A 164 -20.45 40.12 42.13
C THR A 164 -19.14 40.60 42.75
N ASP A 165 -18.51 41.50 41.98
CA ASP A 165 -17.80 42.75 42.26
C ASP A 165 -16.79 42.84 43.42
N ASP A 166 -15.51 43.04 43.06
CA ASP A 166 -14.79 44.21 43.58
C ASP A 166 -13.65 44.64 42.65
N LYS A 167 -13.59 45.94 42.39
CA LYS A 167 -12.56 46.64 41.63
C LYS A 167 -11.34 46.85 42.54
N SER A 168 -10.15 46.50 42.05
CA SER A 168 -9.02 47.46 42.08
C SER A 168 -7.68 46.83 41.73
N LYS A 169 -6.90 47.58 40.96
CA LYS A 169 -5.48 47.49 40.64
C LYS A 169 -5.03 46.57 39.55
N GLU A 170 -4.95 47.18 38.35
CA GLU A 170 -4.00 46.82 37.33
C GLU A 170 -2.57 46.92 37.85
N GLU A 171 -1.97 45.79 38.19
CA GLU A 171 -0.54 45.62 38.10
C GLU A 171 -0.23 45.04 36.74
N LYS A 172 0.41 45.80 35.86
CA LYS A 172 1.09 45.31 34.66
C LYS A 172 2.14 44.31 35.10
N ALA A 173 1.79 43.03 35.13
CA ALA A 173 2.78 41.97 35.18
C ALA A 173 3.53 42.01 33.83
N SER A 174 4.81 42.35 33.86
CA SER A 174 5.74 42.20 32.75
C SER A 174 5.63 40.78 32.27
N ALA A 175 5.38 40.59 30.97
CA ALA A 175 5.46 39.30 30.33
C ALA A 175 6.85 38.70 30.62
N SER A 176 6.93 37.73 31.54
CA SER A 176 8.15 36.99 31.79
C SER A 176 8.50 36.27 30.48
N GLU A 177 9.66 36.57 29.89
CA GLU A 177 10.13 35.85 28.70
C GLU A 177 10.16 34.37 29.02
N LEU A 178 9.47 33.57 28.19
CA LEU A 178 9.54 32.12 28.24
C LEU A 178 11.00 31.66 28.15
N PRO A 179 11.42 30.60 28.87
CA PRO A 179 12.76 30.03 28.78
C PRO A 179 13.10 29.73 27.32
N GLN A 180 14.34 29.94 26.89
CA GLN A 180 14.79 29.75 25.50
C GLN A 180 14.45 28.37 24.94
N ALA A 181 14.59 27.32 25.77
CA ALA A 181 14.22 25.95 25.42
C ALA A 181 12.73 25.79 25.08
N THR A 182 11.85 26.55 25.73
CA THR A 182 10.40 26.53 25.42
C THR A 182 10.13 27.20 24.08
N LYS A 183 10.77 28.34 23.79
CA LYS A 183 10.64 29.02 22.49
C LYS A 183 11.15 28.19 21.35
N GLU A 184 12.24 27.44 21.52
CA GLU A 184 12.78 26.53 20.50
C GLU A 184 11.80 25.39 20.22
N LYS A 185 11.23 24.79 21.26
CA LYS A 185 10.23 23.72 21.11
C LYS A 185 8.96 24.23 20.42
N GLU A 186 8.44 25.38 20.83
CA GLU A 186 7.29 26.00 20.17
C GLU A 186 7.56 26.23 18.67
N LYS A 187 8.77 26.66 18.32
CA LYS A 187 9.17 26.83 16.91
C LYS A 187 9.27 25.51 16.16
N GLU A 188 9.79 24.44 16.78
CA GLU A 188 9.81 23.10 16.20
C GLU A 188 8.39 22.59 15.93
N ASP A 189 7.51 22.68 16.92
CA ASP A 189 6.12 22.24 16.82
C ASP A 189 5.37 23.03 15.73
N GLN A 190 5.62 24.33 15.62
CA GLN A 190 5.09 25.17 14.55
C GLN A 190 5.54 24.68 13.15
N LEU A 191 6.86 24.45 12.97
CA LEU A 191 7.41 24.01 11.67
C LEU A 191 6.89 22.63 11.26
N LEU A 192 6.73 21.71 12.23
CA LEU A 192 6.11 20.39 11.99
C LEU A 192 4.64 20.54 11.57
N GLN A 193 3.88 21.41 12.22
CA GLN A 193 2.48 21.66 11.87
C GLN A 193 2.36 22.32 10.50
N GLU A 194 3.18 23.32 10.18
CA GLU A 194 3.22 23.99 8.88
C GLU A 194 3.52 23.01 7.75
N ARG A 195 4.31 21.98 8.03
CA ARG A 195 4.70 20.97 7.06
C ARG A 195 3.58 19.98 6.70
N LYS A 196 2.56 19.83 7.55
CA LYS A 196 1.44 18.91 7.32
C LYS A 196 0.13 19.46 7.88
N GLN A 197 -0.40 20.50 7.25
CA GLN A 197 -1.70 21.06 7.62
C GLN A 197 -2.82 20.24 7.00
N ASN A 198 -3.80 19.84 7.81
CA ASN A 198 -4.99 19.14 7.33
C ASN A 198 -5.81 20.03 6.41
N PHE A 199 -6.11 19.57 5.21
CA PHE A 199 -6.86 20.31 4.21
C PHE A 199 -8.18 19.63 3.81
N ASN A 200 -8.65 18.68 4.59
CA ASN A 200 -9.81 17.82 4.30
C ASN A 200 -11.16 18.48 4.47
N LYS A 201 -11.28 19.60 5.19
CA LYS A 201 -12.56 20.21 5.53
C LYS A 201 -13.07 21.13 4.43
N ASP A 202 -14.38 21.35 4.41
CA ASP A 202 -15.07 22.44 3.69
C ASP A 202 -14.79 22.44 2.17
N TRP A 203 -14.96 21.27 1.53
CA TRP A 203 -14.91 21.13 0.09
C TRP A 203 -16.31 21.18 -0.52
N TYR A 204 -16.43 21.81 -1.68
CA TYR A 204 -17.60 21.75 -2.55
C TYR A 204 -17.43 20.65 -3.57
N PHE A 205 -18.48 19.88 -3.83
CA PHE A 205 -18.48 18.72 -4.69
C PHE A 205 -19.64 18.72 -5.67
N LYS A 206 -19.37 18.38 -6.95
CA LYS A 206 -20.40 18.20 -7.97
C LYS A 206 -20.07 17.03 -8.88
N LEU A 207 -20.98 16.05 -8.91
CA LEU A 207 -20.88 14.86 -9.73
C LEU A 207 -21.54 15.07 -11.10
N ASN A 208 -20.93 14.52 -12.17
CA ASN A 208 -21.45 14.55 -13.56
C ASN A 208 -21.78 15.95 -14.09
N ALA A 209 -21.10 16.95 -13.58
CA ALA A 209 -21.27 18.32 -14.00
C ALA A 209 -20.75 18.53 -15.43
N GLN A 210 -21.55 19.16 -16.26
CA GLN A 210 -21.19 19.55 -17.62
C GLN A 210 -20.60 20.97 -17.57
N GLY A 211 -19.37 21.13 -18.07
CA GLY A 211 -18.70 22.42 -18.15
C GLY A 211 -17.27 22.43 -17.64
N ASP A 212 -16.63 23.58 -17.77
CA ASP A 212 -15.29 23.83 -17.24
C ASP A 212 -15.41 24.55 -15.88
N PHE A 213 -15.18 23.80 -14.83
CA PHE A 213 -15.21 24.30 -13.45
C PHE A 213 -13.81 24.53 -12.86
N SER A 214 -12.81 24.64 -13.71
CA SER A 214 -11.44 25.00 -13.30
C SER A 214 -11.28 26.47 -12.94
N LYS A 215 -12.14 27.34 -13.48
CA LYS A 215 -12.06 28.80 -13.35
C LYS A 215 -12.25 29.27 -11.90
N LYS A 216 -11.68 30.43 -11.56
CA LYS A 216 -11.80 31.00 -10.22
C LYS A 216 -13.26 31.32 -9.86
N ASP A 217 -13.98 31.98 -10.78
CA ASP A 217 -15.30 32.55 -10.52
C ASP A 217 -16.45 31.59 -10.83
N VAL A 218 -16.37 30.37 -10.35
CA VAL A 218 -17.43 29.36 -10.46
C VAL A 218 -18.40 29.52 -9.30
N ASP A 219 -19.68 29.67 -9.62
CA ASP A 219 -20.75 29.62 -8.63
C ASP A 219 -20.93 28.20 -8.11
N VAL A 220 -20.80 28.02 -6.81
CA VAL A 220 -20.90 26.74 -6.10
C VAL A 220 -22.14 26.59 -5.22
N HIS A 221 -23.11 27.52 -5.33
CA HIS A 221 -24.28 27.54 -4.45
C HIS A 221 -25.14 26.28 -4.54
N ASP A 222 -25.14 25.59 -5.69
CA ASP A 222 -25.85 24.32 -5.90
C ASP A 222 -24.97 23.07 -5.75
N TRP A 223 -23.74 23.22 -5.25
CA TRP A 223 -22.80 22.12 -4.99
C TRP A 223 -23.02 21.55 -3.58
N SER A 224 -22.71 20.27 -3.43
CA SER A 224 -22.70 19.65 -2.10
C SER A 224 -21.45 20.04 -1.33
N GLU A 225 -21.61 20.51 -0.11
CA GLU A 225 -20.52 20.77 0.82
C GLU A 225 -20.18 19.48 1.59
N LEU A 226 -18.90 19.12 1.65
CA LEU A 226 -18.43 17.87 2.29
C LEU A 226 -17.01 17.97 2.82
N ASN A 227 -16.62 16.97 3.59
CA ASN A 227 -15.24 16.78 4.02
C ASN A 227 -14.64 15.55 3.33
N LEU A 228 -13.31 15.58 3.15
CA LEU A 228 -12.51 14.44 2.70
C LEU A 228 -12.10 13.59 3.91
N PRO A 229 -11.76 12.33 3.73
CA PRO A 229 -11.89 11.52 2.50
C PRO A 229 -13.33 11.34 2.02
N HIS A 230 -13.52 11.14 0.71
CA HIS A 230 -14.83 11.02 0.11
C HIS A 230 -14.84 10.04 -1.07
N ASP A 231 -15.74 9.08 -1.02
CA ASP A 231 -16.03 8.13 -2.08
C ASP A 231 -17.49 8.29 -2.54
N TRP A 232 -17.70 8.87 -3.73
CA TRP A 232 -19.07 9.10 -4.19
C TRP A 232 -19.79 7.85 -4.67
N SER A 233 -19.06 6.75 -4.99
CA SER A 233 -19.68 5.54 -5.51
C SER A 233 -20.61 4.87 -4.50
N ILE A 234 -20.35 5.01 -3.21
CA ILE A 234 -21.21 4.42 -2.15
C ILE A 234 -22.60 5.08 -2.01
N TYR A 235 -22.80 6.21 -2.67
CA TYR A 235 -24.11 6.90 -2.65
C TYR A 235 -25.04 6.47 -3.78
N PHE A 236 -24.56 5.63 -4.72
CA PHE A 236 -25.40 5.00 -5.72
C PHE A 236 -26.09 3.76 -5.19
N ASP A 237 -27.26 3.43 -5.75
CA ASP A 237 -27.84 2.11 -5.62
C ASP A 237 -27.04 1.09 -6.45
N PHE A 238 -27.01 -0.17 -6.02
CA PHE A 238 -26.39 -1.24 -6.82
C PHE A 238 -27.18 -1.43 -8.13
N ASP A 239 -26.47 -1.38 -9.25
CA ASP A 239 -27.07 -1.55 -10.57
C ASP A 239 -26.30 -2.63 -11.35
N HIS A 240 -26.99 -3.72 -11.69
CA HIS A 240 -26.46 -4.82 -12.53
C HIS A 240 -26.01 -4.35 -13.92
N LYS A 241 -26.48 -3.19 -14.38
CA LYS A 241 -26.09 -2.57 -15.64
C LYS A 241 -24.91 -1.62 -15.48
N SER A 242 -24.41 -1.41 -14.25
CA SER A 242 -23.26 -0.56 -14.02
C SER A 242 -22.07 -1.03 -14.85
N PRO A 243 -21.36 -0.11 -15.52
CA PRO A 243 -20.11 -0.44 -16.23
C PRO A 243 -19.02 -1.02 -15.30
N ALA A 244 -19.13 -0.82 -13.98
CA ALA A 244 -18.24 -1.42 -12.99
C ALA A 244 -18.36 -2.94 -12.91
N ARG A 245 -19.49 -3.51 -13.34
CA ARG A 245 -19.81 -4.95 -13.25
C ARG A 245 -19.70 -5.49 -11.82
N ASN A 246 -19.84 -6.79 -11.64
CA ASN A 246 -19.72 -7.47 -10.33
C ASN A 246 -18.39 -7.18 -9.65
N GLU A 247 -17.30 -7.20 -10.41
CA GLU A 247 -15.94 -6.97 -9.91
C GLU A 247 -15.77 -5.59 -9.28
N GLY A 248 -16.37 -4.54 -9.86
CA GLY A 248 -16.36 -3.18 -9.30
C GLY A 248 -17.52 -2.90 -8.33
N GLY A 249 -18.23 -3.95 -7.84
CA GLY A 249 -19.32 -3.81 -6.87
C GLY A 249 -20.61 -3.27 -7.46
N GLN A 250 -20.78 -3.26 -8.78
CA GLN A 250 -21.98 -2.74 -9.47
C GLN A 250 -22.32 -1.27 -9.12
N LEU A 251 -21.33 -0.49 -8.66
CA LEU A 251 -21.48 0.92 -8.30
C LEU A 251 -20.84 1.83 -9.36
N ASN A 252 -21.56 2.90 -9.71
CA ASN A 252 -21.14 3.75 -10.79
C ASN A 252 -19.95 4.68 -10.40
N GLY A 253 -19.04 4.86 -11.36
CA GLY A 253 -18.02 5.90 -11.34
C GLY A 253 -18.56 7.24 -11.84
N GLY A 254 -17.87 7.86 -12.79
CA GLY A 254 -18.26 9.13 -13.39
C GLY A 254 -17.13 10.16 -13.41
N THR A 255 -17.48 11.39 -13.65
CA THR A 255 -16.57 12.55 -13.55
C THR A 255 -17.12 13.55 -12.55
N ALA A 256 -16.29 13.95 -11.61
CA ALA A 256 -16.68 14.91 -10.58
C ALA A 256 -15.68 16.05 -10.46
N TRP A 257 -16.14 17.13 -9.88
CA TRP A 257 -15.35 18.27 -9.50
C TRP A 257 -15.40 18.49 -8.00
N TYR A 258 -14.24 18.77 -7.43
CA TYR A 258 -14.06 19.24 -6.06
C TYR A 258 -13.50 20.64 -6.10
N ARG A 259 -13.98 21.53 -5.22
CA ARG A 259 -13.50 22.90 -5.12
C ARG A 259 -13.38 23.31 -3.67
N LYS A 260 -12.40 24.17 -3.40
CA LYS A 260 -12.20 24.77 -2.07
C LYS A 260 -11.54 26.11 -2.21
N THR A 261 -11.91 27.06 -1.35
CA THR A 261 -11.22 28.36 -1.22
C THR A 261 -10.39 28.39 0.07
N PHE A 262 -9.32 29.15 0.05
CA PHE A 262 -8.42 29.35 1.18
C PHE A 262 -7.57 30.61 0.99
N THR A 263 -7.00 31.13 2.06
CA THR A 263 -6.07 32.25 2.06
C THR A 263 -4.67 31.81 2.49
N VAL A 264 -3.66 32.54 2.08
CA VAL A 264 -2.28 32.39 2.57
C VAL A 264 -2.04 33.51 3.57
N ASP A 265 -1.63 33.13 4.78
CA ASP A 265 -1.34 34.10 5.83
C ASP A 265 -0.09 34.93 5.49
N GLU A 266 -0.05 36.18 5.97
CA GLU A 266 1.08 37.10 5.77
C GLU A 266 2.42 36.49 6.23
N ALA A 267 2.39 35.69 7.30
CA ALA A 267 3.56 34.98 7.82
C ALA A 267 4.11 33.91 6.86
N ASP A 268 3.27 33.43 5.93
CA ASP A 268 3.59 32.32 5.02
C ASP A 268 3.83 32.78 3.56
N LYS A 269 3.71 34.06 3.28
CA LYS A 269 3.81 34.59 1.91
C LYS A 269 5.11 34.28 1.17
N ASP A 270 6.21 34.14 1.90
CA ASP A 270 7.54 33.86 1.34
C ASP A 270 7.89 32.37 1.32
N LYS A 271 7.02 31.51 1.87
CA LYS A 271 7.23 30.07 1.90
C LYS A 271 6.89 29.40 0.58
N ASP A 272 7.46 28.23 0.38
CA ASP A 272 7.02 27.26 -0.63
C ASP A 272 5.75 26.58 -0.12
N VAL A 273 4.74 26.49 -0.98
CA VAL A 273 3.45 25.89 -0.64
C VAL A 273 3.21 24.68 -1.55
N ARG A 274 2.98 23.52 -0.93
CA ARG A 274 2.65 22.30 -1.68
C ARG A 274 1.30 21.78 -1.25
N ILE A 275 0.55 21.25 -2.21
CA ILE A 275 -0.63 20.44 -1.93
C ILE A 275 -0.30 18.97 -2.13
N ASN A 276 -0.67 18.13 -1.17
CA ASN A 276 -0.40 16.69 -1.19
C ASN A 276 -1.72 15.93 -1.17
N PHE A 277 -1.85 14.93 -2.04
CA PHE A 277 -2.96 14.01 -2.11
C PHE A 277 -2.45 12.59 -1.82
N ASP A 278 -2.95 11.94 -0.79
CA ASP A 278 -2.57 10.56 -0.46
C ASP A 278 -3.21 9.53 -1.38
N GLY A 279 -4.27 9.91 -2.11
CA GLY A 279 -4.89 9.09 -3.16
C GLY A 279 -6.19 9.69 -3.72
N VAL A 280 -6.31 9.66 -5.05
CA VAL A 280 -7.48 10.14 -5.80
C VAL A 280 -7.83 9.12 -6.87
N TYR A 281 -8.98 8.49 -6.81
CA TYR A 281 -9.39 7.50 -7.79
C TYR A 281 -10.36 8.10 -8.79
N MET A 282 -9.93 8.33 -10.06
CA MET A 282 -8.60 8.30 -10.68
C MET A 282 -8.53 9.41 -11.75
N ASP A 283 -7.43 9.44 -12.52
CA ASP A 283 -7.27 10.33 -13.69
C ASP A 283 -7.61 11.78 -13.34
N SER A 284 -6.93 12.32 -12.33
CA SER A 284 -7.22 13.62 -11.72
C SER A 284 -6.46 14.76 -12.39
N LYS A 285 -7.10 15.95 -12.42
CA LYS A 285 -6.49 17.19 -12.88
C LYS A 285 -6.66 18.27 -11.81
N VAL A 286 -5.58 18.94 -11.46
CA VAL A 286 -5.54 19.96 -10.42
C VAL A 286 -5.35 21.33 -11.03
N TYR A 287 -6.12 22.29 -10.53
CA TYR A 287 -6.10 23.71 -10.94
C TYR A 287 -6.03 24.59 -9.71
N VAL A 288 -5.26 25.66 -9.76
CA VAL A 288 -5.21 26.71 -8.74
C VAL A 288 -5.45 28.06 -9.39
N ASN A 289 -6.39 28.83 -8.87
CA ASN A 289 -6.79 30.13 -9.40
C ASN A 289 -7.07 30.12 -10.92
N GLY A 290 -7.70 29.04 -11.40
CA GLY A 290 -8.04 28.84 -12.81
C GLY A 290 -6.89 28.37 -13.70
N LYS A 291 -5.68 28.23 -13.15
CA LYS A 291 -4.49 27.76 -13.91
C LYS A 291 -4.30 26.25 -13.69
N PHE A 292 -4.03 25.52 -14.77
CA PHE A 292 -3.69 24.09 -14.70
C PHE A 292 -2.36 23.90 -14.00
N VAL A 293 -2.35 23.05 -12.96
CA VAL A 293 -1.16 22.70 -12.19
C VAL A 293 -0.58 21.36 -12.64
N GLY A 294 -1.44 20.35 -12.80
CA GLY A 294 -0.96 19.04 -13.22
C GLY A 294 -2.07 18.01 -13.41
N HIS A 295 -1.69 16.90 -14.03
CA HIS A 295 -2.50 15.72 -14.26
C HIS A 295 -1.85 14.53 -13.56
N TYR A 296 -2.65 13.69 -12.89
CA TYR A 296 -2.19 12.48 -12.25
C TYR A 296 -3.12 11.30 -12.58
N PRO A 297 -2.62 10.27 -13.29
CA PRO A 297 -3.46 9.18 -13.79
C PRO A 297 -3.68 8.05 -12.79
N SER A 298 -2.72 7.78 -11.87
CA SER A 298 -2.85 6.69 -10.91
C SER A 298 -3.94 6.97 -9.89
N GLY A 299 -4.76 5.93 -9.60
CA GLY A 299 -5.82 6.02 -8.61
C GLY A 299 -5.36 5.76 -7.18
N TYR A 300 -4.15 5.23 -6.97
CA TYR A 300 -3.76 4.65 -5.69
C TYR A 300 -2.53 5.27 -5.07
N ASN A 301 -1.65 5.84 -5.87
CA ASN A 301 -0.40 6.42 -5.39
C ASN A 301 -0.62 7.83 -4.83
N HIS A 302 0.25 8.25 -3.93
CA HIS A 302 0.28 9.63 -3.48
C HIS A 302 0.96 10.52 -4.52
N PHE A 303 0.57 11.77 -4.57
CA PHE A 303 1.20 12.78 -5.41
C PHE A 303 1.09 14.16 -4.77
N SER A 304 1.97 15.06 -5.17
CA SER A 304 1.97 16.43 -4.66
C SER A 304 2.38 17.42 -5.74
N TYR A 305 1.88 18.64 -5.63
CA TYR A 305 2.26 19.73 -6.52
C TYR A 305 2.78 20.93 -5.72
N ASP A 306 3.86 21.51 -6.17
CA ASP A 306 4.27 22.84 -5.76
C ASP A 306 3.31 23.85 -6.38
N ILE A 307 2.55 24.55 -5.56
CA ILE A 307 1.55 25.53 -6.00
C ILE A 307 1.98 26.98 -5.72
N THR A 308 3.20 27.19 -5.26
CA THR A 308 3.75 28.46 -4.80
C THR A 308 3.52 29.63 -5.77
N GLU A 309 3.81 29.39 -7.07
CA GLU A 309 3.71 30.40 -8.13
C GLU A 309 2.27 30.60 -8.64
N PHE A 310 1.34 29.76 -8.20
CA PHE A 310 -0.07 29.85 -8.58
C PHE A 310 -0.90 30.67 -7.58
N LEU A 311 -0.35 30.95 -6.39
CA LEU A 311 -1.09 31.54 -5.26
C LEU A 311 -1.06 33.07 -5.26
N ASN A 312 -2.17 33.65 -4.86
CA ASN A 312 -2.24 35.01 -4.34
C ASN A 312 -1.68 35.00 -2.91
N LYS A 313 -0.73 35.88 -2.62
CA LYS A 313 -0.01 35.93 -1.33
C LYS A 313 -0.22 37.29 -0.63
N ASP A 314 -1.19 38.00 -1.06
CA ASP A 314 -1.59 39.33 -0.57
C ASP A 314 -2.79 39.25 0.41
N GLY A 315 -3.09 38.06 0.93
CA GLY A 315 -4.25 37.80 1.78
C GLY A 315 -5.57 37.65 1.00
N SER A 316 -5.56 37.78 -0.32
CA SER A 316 -6.75 37.51 -1.12
C SER A 316 -7.00 36.01 -1.27
N GLU A 317 -8.24 35.67 -1.52
CA GLU A 317 -8.70 34.29 -1.64
C GLU A 317 -8.05 33.55 -2.82
N ASN A 318 -7.63 32.33 -2.57
CA ASN A 318 -7.19 31.35 -3.55
C ASN A 318 -8.26 30.27 -3.73
N THR A 319 -8.40 29.78 -4.94
CA THR A 319 -9.30 28.66 -5.26
C THR A 319 -8.50 27.49 -5.77
N ILE A 320 -8.75 26.30 -5.21
CA ILE A 320 -8.31 25.05 -5.78
C ILE A 320 -9.50 24.31 -6.38
N ALA A 321 -9.31 23.72 -7.58
CA ALA A 321 -10.29 22.86 -8.23
C ALA A 321 -9.62 21.56 -8.66
N VAL A 322 -10.30 20.43 -8.41
CA VAL A 322 -9.82 19.10 -8.78
C VAL A 322 -10.90 18.39 -9.58
N GLN A 323 -10.58 18.04 -10.83
CA GLN A 323 -11.42 17.15 -11.63
C GLN A 323 -10.95 15.72 -11.40
N VAL A 324 -11.89 14.81 -11.11
CA VAL A 324 -11.62 13.38 -10.91
C VAL A 324 -12.47 12.57 -11.87
N THR A 325 -11.87 11.65 -12.61
CA THR A 325 -12.57 10.85 -13.62
C THR A 325 -12.35 9.36 -13.40
N ASN A 326 -13.37 8.67 -12.87
CA ASN A 326 -13.42 7.21 -12.84
C ASN A 326 -14.30 6.69 -13.99
N LYS A 327 -13.71 6.54 -15.17
CA LYS A 327 -14.36 5.90 -16.31
C LYS A 327 -14.25 4.38 -16.17
N GLN A 328 -15.37 3.68 -16.20
CA GLN A 328 -15.46 2.25 -15.91
C GLN A 328 -15.68 1.41 -17.17
N PRO A 329 -15.26 0.11 -17.20
CA PRO A 329 -14.60 -0.61 -16.12
C PRO A 329 -13.13 -0.22 -15.99
N SER A 330 -12.67 0.08 -14.77
CA SER A 330 -11.30 0.54 -14.48
C SER A 330 -10.55 -0.34 -13.47
N SER A 331 -11.23 -1.31 -12.85
CA SER A 331 -10.67 -2.15 -11.80
C SER A 331 -11.30 -3.54 -11.82
N ARG A 332 -10.63 -4.51 -11.18
CA ARG A 332 -11.12 -5.88 -10.94
C ARG A 332 -11.67 -6.08 -9.51
N TRP A 333 -11.74 -5.02 -8.75
CA TRP A 333 -12.32 -4.97 -7.40
C TRP A 333 -13.01 -3.62 -7.21
N TYR A 334 -13.70 -3.45 -6.09
CA TYR A 334 -14.29 -2.16 -5.74
C TYR A 334 -13.20 -1.12 -5.49
N SER A 335 -13.06 -0.17 -6.39
CA SER A 335 -12.04 0.88 -6.32
C SER A 335 -12.48 2.13 -5.56
N GLY A 336 -13.79 2.33 -5.42
CA GLY A 336 -14.34 3.62 -5.05
C GLY A 336 -14.15 4.68 -6.13
N SER A 337 -14.51 5.91 -5.83
CA SER A 337 -14.34 7.06 -6.73
C SER A 337 -14.21 8.36 -5.93
N GLY A 338 -13.21 9.17 -6.22
CA GLY A 338 -13.09 10.48 -5.59
C GLY A 338 -11.75 10.74 -4.92
N ILE A 339 -11.68 11.79 -4.12
CA ILE A 339 -10.56 12.08 -3.23
C ILE A 339 -10.79 11.26 -1.96
N TYR A 340 -10.37 9.99 -2.00
CA TYR A 340 -10.73 8.98 -0.99
C TYR A 340 -9.68 8.81 0.12
N ARG A 341 -8.56 9.53 0.04
CA ARG A 341 -7.52 9.62 1.06
C ARG A 341 -7.30 11.09 1.47
N ASP A 342 -6.45 11.31 2.47
CA ASP A 342 -6.20 12.64 3.01
C ASP A 342 -5.61 13.62 1.99
N VAL A 343 -5.96 14.90 2.17
CA VAL A 343 -5.32 16.05 1.50
C VAL A 343 -4.69 16.95 2.54
N THR A 344 -3.46 17.36 2.31
CA THR A 344 -2.73 18.27 3.19
C THR A 344 -2.09 19.42 2.42
N LEU A 345 -1.96 20.57 3.05
CA LEU A 345 -1.07 21.65 2.62
C LEU A 345 0.23 21.60 3.42
N SER A 346 1.32 21.95 2.77
CA SER A 346 2.61 22.12 3.43
C SER A 346 3.19 23.48 3.10
N TYR A 347 3.54 24.24 4.14
CA TYR A 347 4.23 25.52 4.07
C TYR A 347 5.65 25.33 4.54
N ARG A 348 6.63 25.63 3.70
CA ARG A 348 8.05 25.32 3.98
C ARG A 348 8.94 26.51 3.67
N ASP A 349 9.99 26.67 4.46
CA ASP A 349 11.07 27.61 4.14
C ASP A 349 11.74 27.23 2.82
N LYS A 350 12.44 28.18 2.19
CA LYS A 350 13.19 27.93 0.96
C LYS A 350 14.31 26.92 1.13
N VAL A 351 14.83 26.75 2.34
CA VAL A 351 15.83 25.71 2.69
C VAL A 351 15.16 24.66 3.53
N GLN A 352 14.97 23.47 2.96
CA GLN A 352 14.09 22.46 3.53
C GLN A 352 14.58 21.04 3.26
N VAL A 353 14.14 20.06 4.06
CA VAL A 353 14.24 18.65 3.69
C VAL A 353 13.35 18.42 2.47
N ALA A 354 13.89 17.82 1.43
CA ALA A 354 13.12 17.43 0.24
C ALA A 354 11.96 16.50 0.61
N GLU A 355 10.96 16.38 -0.27
CA GLU A 355 9.87 15.41 -0.05
C GLU A 355 10.45 14.01 0.10
N ASN A 356 10.06 13.29 1.18
CA ASN A 356 10.60 11.97 1.52
C ASN A 356 12.15 11.91 1.52
N GLY A 357 12.80 13.03 1.88
CA GLY A 357 14.24 13.24 1.70
C GLY A 357 15.13 12.47 2.67
N ASN A 358 14.60 11.98 3.79
CA ASN A 358 15.36 11.17 4.75
C ASN A 358 15.33 9.69 4.37
N HIS A 359 16.49 9.06 4.35
CA HIS A 359 16.64 7.61 4.20
C HIS A 359 17.44 7.08 5.39
N ILE A 360 16.82 6.16 6.15
CA ILE A 360 17.35 5.61 7.38
C ILE A 360 17.67 4.14 7.16
N THR A 361 18.92 3.73 7.39
CA THR A 361 19.36 2.34 7.23
C THR A 361 20.19 1.89 8.41
N THR A 362 20.17 0.59 8.68
CA THR A 362 20.93 -0.05 9.78
C THR A 362 21.68 -1.30 9.26
N PRO A 363 22.62 -1.16 8.30
CA PRO A 363 23.19 -2.28 7.54
C PRO A 363 23.95 -3.29 8.40
N LYS A 364 24.43 -2.88 9.58
CA LYS A 364 25.19 -3.75 10.51
C LYS A 364 24.38 -4.16 11.74
N LEU A 365 23.05 -4.01 11.71
CA LEU A 365 22.21 -4.24 12.89
C LEU A 365 22.34 -5.66 13.45
N ALA A 366 22.36 -6.69 12.59
CA ALA A 366 22.48 -8.07 13.02
C ALA A 366 23.72 -8.34 13.87
N GLU A 367 24.84 -7.66 13.55
CA GLU A 367 26.12 -7.80 14.22
C GLU A 367 26.22 -6.91 15.46
N GLN A 368 25.55 -5.76 15.44
CA GLN A 368 25.69 -4.71 16.45
C GLN A 368 24.57 -4.65 17.50
N LYS A 369 23.48 -5.45 17.34
CA LYS A 369 22.22 -5.34 18.12
C LYS A 369 22.41 -5.39 19.63
N ASP A 370 23.46 -6.02 20.13
CA ASP A 370 23.76 -6.16 21.56
C ASP A 370 24.71 -5.04 22.10
N GLY A 371 25.05 -4.08 21.27
CA GLY A 371 25.91 -2.94 21.56
C GLY A 371 25.41 -1.62 20.95
N ASN A 372 26.34 -0.81 20.50
CA ASN A 372 26.03 0.43 19.78
C ASN A 372 25.74 0.13 18.30
N VAL A 373 24.51 0.40 17.88
CA VAL A 373 24.07 0.23 16.49
C VAL A 373 24.33 1.50 15.71
N GLU A 374 25.02 1.37 14.59
CA GLU A 374 25.19 2.44 13.61
C GLU A 374 23.89 2.62 12.79
N THR A 375 23.20 3.74 13.01
CA THR A 375 22.07 4.17 12.21
C THR A 375 22.59 5.17 11.19
N GLN A 376 22.60 4.78 9.91
CA GLN A 376 23.04 5.62 8.80
C GLN A 376 21.85 6.41 8.26
N ILE A 377 22.04 7.71 8.11
CA ILE A 377 21.00 8.63 7.65
C ILE A 377 21.56 9.40 6.46
N GLN A 378 20.79 9.42 5.38
CA GLN A 378 21.02 10.29 4.24
C GLN A 378 19.81 11.23 4.12
N SER A 379 20.06 12.53 4.27
CA SER A 379 19.05 13.58 4.15
C SER A 379 19.31 14.42 2.92
N LYS A 380 18.31 14.51 2.02
CA LYS A 380 18.36 15.42 0.87
C LYS A 380 17.82 16.77 1.30
N ILE A 381 18.64 17.80 1.28
CA ILE A 381 18.28 19.18 1.61
C ILE A 381 18.24 20.00 0.34
N LYS A 382 17.14 20.71 0.16
CA LYS A 382 16.83 21.49 -1.04
C LYS A 382 16.88 22.98 -0.69
N ASN A 383 17.53 23.78 -1.51
CA ASN A 383 17.45 25.23 -1.49
C ASN A 383 16.65 25.69 -2.73
N THR A 384 15.42 26.13 -2.54
CA THR A 384 14.55 26.63 -3.62
C THR A 384 14.71 28.13 -3.88
N ALA A 385 15.43 28.84 -3.00
CA ALA A 385 15.78 30.25 -3.25
C ALA A 385 16.72 30.38 -4.45
N LYS A 386 16.81 31.60 -4.99
CA LYS A 386 17.78 31.95 -6.04
C LYS A 386 19.16 32.30 -5.47
N THR A 387 19.28 32.45 -4.15
CA THR A 387 20.47 32.87 -3.42
C THR A 387 21.18 31.70 -2.76
N LEU A 388 22.46 31.90 -2.46
CA LEU A 388 23.28 30.95 -1.71
C LEU A 388 22.74 30.81 -0.28
N ALA A 389 22.69 29.58 0.25
CA ALA A 389 22.37 29.27 1.63
C ALA A 389 23.55 28.57 2.32
N LYS A 390 23.72 28.82 3.63
CA LYS A 390 24.72 28.11 4.47
C LYS A 390 24.00 27.18 5.43
N VAL A 391 24.01 25.90 5.09
CA VAL A 391 23.13 24.90 5.67
C VAL A 391 23.89 23.88 6.50
N TYR A 392 23.39 23.57 7.69
CA TYR A 392 23.72 22.36 8.43
C TYR A 392 22.45 21.68 8.95
N VAL A 393 22.54 20.41 9.28
CA VAL A 393 21.45 19.64 9.86
C VAL A 393 21.86 19.09 11.22
N GLU A 394 20.89 19.07 12.15
CA GLU A 394 21.00 18.40 13.43
C GLU A 394 20.00 17.24 13.45
N GLN A 395 20.46 16.07 13.90
CA GLN A 395 19.65 14.87 13.93
C GLN A 395 19.78 14.16 15.26
N GLN A 396 18.67 13.64 15.75
CA GLN A 396 18.59 12.86 16.99
C GLN A 396 17.49 11.81 16.88
N ILE A 397 17.69 10.67 17.52
CA ILE A 397 16.72 9.57 17.53
C ILE A 397 16.03 9.51 18.89
N PHE A 398 14.71 9.37 18.82
CA PHE A 398 13.80 9.26 19.97
C PHE A 398 13.02 7.94 19.88
N THR A 399 12.52 7.45 21.01
CA THR A 399 11.40 6.49 21.00
C THR A 399 10.14 7.20 20.50
N LYS A 400 9.13 6.44 20.08
CA LYS A 400 7.85 7.01 19.64
C LYS A 400 7.17 7.86 20.75
N GLU A 401 7.45 7.55 21.99
CA GLU A 401 6.96 8.27 23.17
C GLU A 401 7.76 9.57 23.49
N GLY A 402 8.75 9.89 22.66
CA GLY A 402 9.51 11.14 22.76
C GLY A 402 10.75 11.09 23.66
N LYS A 403 11.18 9.91 24.11
CA LYS A 403 12.42 9.76 24.89
C LYS A 403 13.63 9.72 23.95
N ALA A 404 14.61 10.62 24.12
CA ALA A 404 15.86 10.57 23.39
C ALA A 404 16.63 9.28 23.71
N VAL A 405 17.12 8.60 22.65
CA VAL A 405 17.88 7.35 22.74
C VAL A 405 19.25 7.43 22.08
N SER A 406 19.58 8.59 21.53
CA SER A 406 20.90 8.90 20.96
C SER A 406 21.39 10.27 21.39
N ASP A 407 22.66 10.53 21.20
CA ASP A 407 23.19 11.89 21.19
C ASP A 407 22.66 12.67 19.99
N LEU A 408 22.66 14.01 20.10
CA LEU A 408 22.43 14.92 18.98
C LEU A 408 23.66 14.94 18.10
N VAL A 409 23.50 14.72 16.80
CA VAL A 409 24.56 14.77 15.81
C VAL A 409 24.34 15.94 14.88
N ARG A 410 25.37 16.77 14.69
CA ARG A 410 25.36 17.92 13.79
C ARG A 410 26.28 17.67 12.59
N SER A 411 25.80 17.98 11.40
CA SER A 411 26.60 17.89 10.17
C SER A 411 27.60 19.06 10.07
N VAL A 412 28.56 18.90 9.17
CA VAL A 412 29.33 20.05 8.68
C VAL A 412 28.42 21.01 7.92
N THR A 413 28.74 22.31 7.99
CA THR A 413 28.02 23.32 7.21
C THR A 413 28.40 23.20 5.73
N LYS A 414 27.40 23.16 4.86
CA LYS A 414 27.54 23.21 3.40
C LYS A 414 26.96 24.49 2.83
N SER A 415 27.56 24.97 1.76
CA SER A 415 26.99 26.06 0.94
C SER A 415 26.17 25.45 -0.18
N LEU A 416 24.88 25.76 -0.25
CA LEU A 416 23.97 25.32 -1.31
C LEU A 416 23.63 26.52 -2.21
N SER A 417 23.95 26.39 -3.47
CA SER A 417 23.55 27.39 -4.50
C SER A 417 22.03 27.48 -4.62
N GLY A 418 21.56 28.51 -5.27
CA GLY A 418 20.11 28.60 -5.58
C GLY A 418 19.65 27.42 -6.45
N ASN A 419 18.50 26.85 -6.13
CA ASN A 419 17.89 25.66 -6.74
C ASN A 419 18.75 24.38 -6.64
N GLU A 420 19.69 24.31 -5.70
CA GLU A 420 20.50 23.11 -5.46
C GLU A 420 19.83 22.17 -4.45
N THR A 421 20.03 20.86 -4.67
CA THR A 421 19.72 19.81 -3.69
C THR A 421 21.02 19.08 -3.33
N ALA A 422 21.32 18.95 -2.05
CA ALA A 422 22.54 18.29 -1.56
C ALA A 422 22.20 17.19 -0.54
N ASP A 423 23.01 16.14 -0.57
CA ASP A 423 22.93 15.05 0.42
C ASP A 423 23.74 15.39 1.68
N PHE A 424 23.11 15.23 2.84
CA PHE A 424 23.74 15.24 4.15
C PHE A 424 23.75 13.82 4.70
N LYS A 425 24.92 13.27 4.96
CA LYS A 425 25.09 11.91 5.46
C LYS A 425 25.62 11.96 6.88
N GLN A 426 24.94 11.29 7.79
CA GLN A 426 25.29 11.19 9.20
C GLN A 426 25.16 9.74 9.67
N THR A 427 25.92 9.40 10.72
CA THR A 427 25.77 8.14 11.46
C THR A 427 25.49 8.48 12.91
N ILE A 428 24.39 7.93 13.43
CA ILE A 428 23.97 8.09 14.81
C ILE A 428 24.08 6.75 15.50
N LEU A 429 24.65 6.72 16.71
CA LEU A 429 24.77 5.51 17.52
C LEU A 429 23.59 5.40 18.49
N VAL A 430 22.95 4.23 18.52
CA VAL A 430 21.92 3.88 19.50
C VAL A 430 22.33 2.62 20.23
N ASN A 431 22.40 2.71 21.55
CA ASN A 431 22.83 1.58 22.38
C ASN A 431 21.69 0.59 22.58
N LYS A 432 21.90 -0.66 22.18
CA LYS A 432 20.97 -1.80 22.35
C LYS A 432 19.51 -1.45 22.06
N PRO A 433 19.18 -1.01 20.83
CA PRO A 433 17.81 -0.68 20.50
C PRO A 433 16.90 -1.91 20.62
N THR A 434 15.69 -1.72 21.10
CA THR A 434 14.65 -2.75 21.05
C THR A 434 14.25 -3.01 19.63
N LEU A 435 14.31 -4.27 19.17
CA LEU A 435 14.01 -4.62 17.81
C LEU A 435 12.50 -4.62 17.55
N TRP A 436 12.09 -4.08 16.41
CA TRP A 436 10.73 -4.19 15.91
C TRP A 436 10.42 -5.66 15.56
N THR A 437 9.24 -6.16 15.92
CA THR A 437 8.90 -7.59 15.79
C THR A 437 7.41 -7.81 15.50
N THR A 438 7.08 -8.93 14.84
CA THR A 438 5.70 -9.36 14.65
C THR A 438 5.09 -10.05 15.87
N LYS A 439 5.85 -10.35 16.91
CA LYS A 439 5.38 -11.00 18.13
C LYS A 439 4.65 -10.06 19.09
N SER A 440 4.85 -8.75 18.93
CA SER A 440 4.22 -7.73 19.75
C SER A 440 3.01 -7.11 19.06
N TYR A 441 2.01 -6.68 19.84
CA TYR A 441 0.93 -5.80 19.38
C TYR A 441 1.32 -4.33 19.40
N HIS A 442 2.44 -4.01 20.02
CA HIS A 442 3.00 -2.67 20.13
C HIS A 442 4.53 -2.78 20.03
N PRO A 443 5.07 -3.13 18.85
CA PRO A 443 6.51 -3.21 18.67
C PRO A 443 7.14 -1.82 18.80
N GLN A 444 8.37 -1.79 19.30
CA GLN A 444 9.06 -0.51 19.48
C GLN A 444 9.32 0.16 18.14
N LEU A 445 8.85 1.37 18.02
CA LEU A 445 9.14 2.30 16.94
C LEU A 445 10.00 3.45 17.44
N TYR A 446 10.76 4.02 16.53
CA TYR A 446 11.65 5.15 16.77
C TYR A 446 11.32 6.28 15.81
N VAL A 447 11.68 7.49 16.19
CA VAL A 447 11.51 8.71 15.39
C VAL A 447 12.87 9.36 15.21
N LEU A 448 13.27 9.53 13.95
CA LEU A 448 14.35 10.42 13.59
C LEU A 448 13.80 11.84 13.48
N LYS A 449 14.27 12.74 14.34
CA LYS A 449 14.01 14.17 14.20
C LYS A 449 15.19 14.81 13.46
N THR A 450 14.89 15.49 12.34
CA THR A 450 15.86 16.24 11.55
C THR A 450 15.51 17.72 11.60
N LYS A 451 16.45 18.54 12.05
CA LYS A 451 16.35 20.00 12.10
C LYS A 451 17.30 20.60 11.06
N VAL A 452 16.80 21.50 10.26
CA VAL A 452 17.58 22.20 9.22
C VAL A 452 17.82 23.63 9.64
N TYR A 453 19.06 24.04 9.58
CA TYR A 453 19.45 25.40 9.90
C TYR A 453 20.06 26.08 8.67
N ASN A 454 19.62 27.28 8.39
CA ASN A 454 20.20 28.17 7.39
C ASN A 454 20.76 29.41 8.09
N GLU A 455 22.07 29.67 7.94
CA GLU A 455 22.80 30.76 8.62
C GLU A 455 22.59 30.78 10.15
N GLY A 456 22.45 29.61 10.75
CA GLY A 456 22.21 29.44 12.20
C GLY A 456 20.76 29.58 12.65
N LYS A 457 19.83 29.92 11.78
CA LYS A 457 18.39 29.98 12.07
C LYS A 457 17.73 28.63 11.76
N LEU A 458 16.94 28.10 12.66
CA LEU A 458 16.09 26.91 12.43
C LEU A 458 14.99 27.26 11.40
N VAL A 459 14.97 26.54 10.28
CA VAL A 459 14.08 26.82 9.14
C VAL A 459 13.17 25.65 8.78
N ASP A 460 13.54 24.41 9.10
CA ASP A 460 12.70 23.25 8.81
C ASP A 460 12.92 22.13 9.85
N VAL A 461 11.87 21.36 10.12
CA VAL A 461 11.89 20.19 11.01
C VAL A 461 11.10 19.06 10.38
N THR A 462 11.67 17.83 10.40
CA THR A 462 10.93 16.61 10.03
C THR A 462 11.03 15.56 11.12
N GLU A 463 10.02 14.70 11.18
CA GLU A 463 9.99 13.50 12.00
C GLU A 463 9.68 12.29 11.12
N ASP A 464 10.59 11.32 11.09
CA ASP A 464 10.49 10.10 10.29
C ASP A 464 10.44 8.89 11.22
N THR A 465 9.33 8.14 11.18
CA THR A 465 9.15 6.93 11.99
C THR A 465 9.85 5.75 11.31
N PHE A 466 10.58 4.97 12.09
CA PHE A 466 11.24 3.75 11.65
C PHE A 466 11.35 2.71 12.77
N GLY A 467 11.89 1.53 12.48
CA GLY A 467 12.12 0.48 13.47
C GLY A 467 13.41 -0.28 13.22
N TYR A 468 14.10 -0.66 14.28
CA TYR A 468 15.27 -1.52 14.20
C TYR A 468 14.84 -2.95 13.95
N ARG A 469 15.13 -3.49 12.77
CA ARG A 469 14.90 -4.88 12.41
C ARG A 469 15.86 -5.29 11.31
N TYR A 470 16.20 -6.58 11.25
CA TYR A 470 16.90 -7.19 10.13
C TYR A 470 16.18 -8.48 9.72
N PHE A 471 16.30 -8.85 8.48
CA PHE A 471 15.74 -10.10 7.97
C PHE A 471 16.74 -10.77 7.03
N ASN A 472 16.60 -12.07 6.94
CA ASN A 472 17.36 -12.87 5.99
C ASN A 472 16.45 -13.94 5.40
N TRP A 473 16.65 -14.23 4.12
CA TRP A 473 15.88 -15.27 3.46
C TRP A 473 16.82 -16.11 2.60
N THR A 474 16.87 -17.42 2.87
CA THR A 474 17.62 -18.38 2.08
C THR A 474 16.70 -19.47 1.57
N ALA A 475 17.03 -20.06 0.45
CA ALA A 475 16.27 -21.17 -0.11
C ALA A 475 16.24 -22.39 0.83
N LYS A 476 17.30 -22.62 1.61
CA LYS A 476 17.44 -23.74 2.53
C LYS A 476 16.70 -23.54 3.84
N GLU A 477 16.82 -22.36 4.44
CA GLU A 477 16.35 -22.11 5.81
C GLU A 477 15.05 -21.31 5.87
N GLY A 478 14.63 -20.75 4.74
CA GLY A 478 13.44 -19.90 4.67
C GLY A 478 13.71 -18.49 5.19
N PHE A 479 12.63 -17.76 5.45
CA PHE A 479 12.66 -16.38 5.95
C PHE A 479 12.90 -16.33 7.46
N SER A 480 13.69 -15.37 7.89
CA SER A 480 13.89 -15.06 9.32
C SER A 480 13.80 -13.55 9.57
N LEU A 481 13.21 -13.16 10.69
CA LEU A 481 13.17 -11.80 11.22
C LEU A 481 13.95 -11.75 12.53
N ASN A 482 14.91 -10.85 12.63
CA ASN A 482 15.78 -10.68 13.81
C ASN A 482 16.51 -11.98 14.21
N GLY A 483 16.86 -12.81 13.22
CA GLY A 483 17.52 -14.09 13.43
C GLY A 483 16.59 -15.26 13.78
N GLU A 484 15.29 -15.02 13.96
CA GLU A 484 14.31 -16.06 14.22
C GLU A 484 13.60 -16.47 12.92
N ARG A 485 13.61 -17.76 12.63
CA ARG A 485 12.90 -18.34 11.49
C ARG A 485 11.38 -18.19 11.67
N MET A 486 10.70 -17.78 10.62
CA MET A 486 9.24 -17.68 10.60
C MET A 486 8.66 -18.00 9.22
N LYS A 487 7.37 -18.31 9.18
CA LYS A 487 6.57 -18.41 7.95
C LYS A 487 5.68 -17.17 7.81
N PHE A 488 5.37 -16.81 6.59
CA PHE A 488 4.34 -15.81 6.32
C PHE A 488 2.96 -16.45 6.50
N HIS A 489 2.28 -16.13 7.57
CA HIS A 489 0.85 -16.37 7.75
C HIS A 489 0.14 -15.10 7.26
N GLY A 490 0.01 -14.98 5.95
CA GLY A 490 -0.37 -13.74 5.29
C GLY A 490 -1.80 -13.76 4.74
N VAL A 491 -2.33 -12.56 4.54
CA VAL A 491 -3.56 -12.34 3.79
C VAL A 491 -3.36 -11.23 2.76
N SER A 492 -3.99 -11.40 1.61
CA SER A 492 -4.14 -10.34 0.61
C SER A 492 -5.32 -9.46 0.98
N ILE A 493 -5.13 -8.14 0.98
CA ILE A 493 -6.18 -7.19 1.36
C ILE A 493 -6.35 -6.10 0.30
N HIS A 494 -7.61 -5.78 0.01
CA HIS A 494 -7.97 -4.57 -0.72
C HIS A 494 -8.16 -3.38 0.23
N HIS A 495 -8.14 -2.18 -0.32
CA HIS A 495 -8.14 -0.92 0.43
C HIS A 495 -9.52 -0.51 0.98
N ASP A 496 -10.61 -1.13 0.54
CA ASP A 496 -11.96 -0.78 0.98
C ASP A 496 -12.20 -1.03 2.48
N ASN A 497 -13.10 -0.26 3.04
CA ASN A 497 -13.48 -0.28 4.45
C ASN A 497 -14.98 -0.59 4.64
N GLY A 498 -15.53 -1.50 3.86
CA GLY A 498 -16.91 -1.96 3.96
C GLY A 498 -17.92 -0.83 3.70
N ALA A 499 -18.75 -0.47 4.66
CA ALA A 499 -19.77 0.56 4.51
C ALA A 499 -19.20 1.98 4.24
N LEU A 500 -17.93 2.21 4.51
CA LEU A 500 -17.24 3.46 4.18
C LEU A 500 -16.75 3.49 2.72
N GLY A 501 -16.96 2.39 1.96
CA GLY A 501 -16.39 2.27 0.63
C GLY A 501 -14.87 2.32 0.66
N ALA A 502 -14.28 3.12 -0.23
CA ALA A 502 -12.84 3.33 -0.28
C ALA A 502 -12.35 4.44 0.66
N GLU A 503 -13.25 5.18 1.35
CA GLU A 503 -12.84 6.26 2.25
C GLU A 503 -11.82 5.76 3.27
N GLU A 504 -10.60 6.31 3.24
CA GLU A 504 -9.56 5.95 4.20
C GLU A 504 -9.90 6.47 5.58
N ASN A 505 -9.83 5.58 6.54
CA ASN A 505 -10.06 5.89 7.94
C ASN A 505 -9.12 5.06 8.81
N TYR A 506 -8.17 5.72 9.46
CA TYR A 506 -7.17 5.04 10.29
C TYR A 506 -7.76 4.06 11.30
N LYS A 507 -8.86 4.44 11.97
CA LYS A 507 -9.49 3.58 12.99
C LYS A 507 -10.13 2.34 12.37
N ALA A 508 -10.74 2.46 11.20
CA ALA A 508 -11.31 1.33 10.46
C ALA A 508 -10.20 0.39 9.97
N THR A 509 -9.15 0.96 9.38
CA THR A 509 -7.98 0.23 8.89
C THR A 509 -7.23 -0.46 10.04
N TYR A 510 -6.95 0.25 11.15
CA TYR A 510 -6.35 -0.34 12.34
C TYR A 510 -7.18 -1.50 12.91
N ARG A 511 -8.51 -1.32 13.01
CA ARG A 511 -9.43 -2.38 13.46
C ARG A 511 -9.37 -3.60 12.54
N LYS A 512 -9.39 -3.41 11.21
CA LYS A 512 -9.27 -4.49 10.22
C LYS A 512 -7.96 -5.27 10.43
N LEU A 513 -6.83 -4.57 10.50
CA LEU A 513 -5.51 -5.20 10.70
C LEU A 513 -5.37 -5.85 12.07
N LYS A 514 -5.95 -5.24 13.13
CA LYS A 514 -5.94 -5.83 14.46
C LYS A 514 -6.73 -7.15 14.51
N LEU A 515 -7.88 -7.23 13.87
CA LEU A 515 -8.65 -8.47 13.77
C LEU A 515 -7.86 -9.57 13.05
N LEU A 516 -7.17 -9.25 11.97
CA LEU A 516 -6.30 -10.18 11.27
C LEU A 516 -5.15 -10.64 12.18
N LYS A 517 -4.52 -9.73 12.90
CA LYS A 517 -3.49 -10.04 13.89
C LYS A 517 -4.01 -10.97 14.98
N ASP A 518 -5.21 -10.70 15.53
CA ASP A 518 -5.86 -11.53 16.54
C ASP A 518 -6.14 -12.95 16.04
N MET A 519 -6.34 -13.13 14.73
CA MET A 519 -6.47 -14.45 14.06
C MET A 519 -5.14 -15.17 13.84
N GLY A 520 -4.01 -14.56 14.18
CA GLY A 520 -2.68 -15.14 13.99
C GLY A 520 -1.98 -14.72 12.69
N VAL A 521 -2.54 -13.80 11.92
CA VAL A 521 -1.90 -13.21 10.74
C VAL A 521 -0.67 -12.40 11.19
N ASN A 522 0.45 -12.60 10.51
CA ASN A 522 1.71 -11.87 10.76
C ASN A 522 2.18 -11.05 9.56
N SER A 523 1.52 -11.18 8.42
CA SER A 523 1.88 -10.47 7.19
C SER A 523 0.66 -10.14 6.35
N ILE A 524 0.75 -9.07 5.57
CA ILE A 524 -0.28 -8.65 4.60
C ILE A 524 0.37 -8.36 3.25
N ARG A 525 -0.41 -8.56 2.19
CA ARG A 525 -0.09 -8.09 0.84
C ARG A 525 -1.12 -7.05 0.42
N THR A 526 -0.67 -5.91 -0.07
CA THR A 526 -1.56 -4.83 -0.53
C THR A 526 -1.96 -5.08 -1.98
N THR A 527 -3.10 -5.73 -2.17
CA THR A 527 -3.56 -6.19 -3.49
C THR A 527 -4.38 -5.13 -4.20
N HIS A 528 -4.08 -4.73 -5.39
CA HIS A 528 -2.84 -4.86 -6.16
C HIS A 528 -2.39 -3.44 -6.49
N ASN A 529 -2.07 -2.67 -5.47
CA ASN A 529 -1.83 -1.23 -5.55
C ASN A 529 -1.08 -0.68 -4.33
N PRO A 530 -0.47 0.49 -4.44
CA PRO A 530 0.20 1.16 -3.32
C PRO A 530 -0.71 1.35 -2.10
N ALA A 531 -0.18 1.03 -0.94
CA ALA A 531 -0.85 1.21 0.33
C ALA A 531 -1.11 2.68 0.67
N SER A 532 -2.11 2.94 1.51
CA SER A 532 -2.22 4.24 2.17
C SER A 532 -1.17 4.41 3.27
N PRO A 533 -0.70 5.63 3.56
CA PRO A 533 0.16 5.88 4.71
C PRO A 533 -0.46 5.39 6.02
N GLN A 534 -1.78 5.52 6.20
CA GLN A 534 -2.51 5.05 7.37
C GLN A 534 -2.45 3.53 7.53
N LEU A 535 -2.53 2.77 6.43
CA LEU A 535 -2.40 1.30 6.46
C LEU A 535 -1.00 0.88 6.89
N LEU A 536 0.02 1.50 6.32
CA LEU A 536 1.42 1.21 6.65
C LEU A 536 1.76 1.59 8.10
N ASP A 537 1.26 2.73 8.60
CA ASP A 537 1.40 3.11 10.00
C ASP A 537 0.70 2.11 10.94
N ALA A 538 -0.51 1.69 10.60
CA ALA A 538 -1.24 0.68 11.36
C ALA A 538 -0.51 -0.67 11.37
N ALA A 539 0.07 -1.10 10.25
CA ALA A 539 0.84 -2.33 10.15
C ALA A 539 2.12 -2.26 11.01
N ALA A 540 2.84 -1.13 10.95
CA ALA A 540 4.03 -0.89 11.77
C ALA A 540 3.71 -0.89 13.27
N ASN A 541 2.61 -0.25 13.68
CA ASN A 541 2.15 -0.19 15.07
C ASN A 541 1.65 -1.55 15.60
N LEU A 542 1.14 -2.42 14.73
CA LEU A 542 0.65 -3.75 15.09
C LEU A 542 1.70 -4.86 14.93
N GLY A 543 2.84 -4.58 14.34
CA GLY A 543 3.84 -5.60 14.04
C GLY A 543 3.37 -6.58 12.98
N LEU A 544 2.93 -6.09 11.84
CA LEU A 544 2.58 -6.89 10.66
C LEU A 544 3.61 -6.64 9.55
N LEU A 545 4.15 -7.70 8.97
CA LEU A 545 4.96 -7.57 7.75
C LEU A 545 4.10 -7.17 6.56
N VAL A 546 4.70 -6.45 5.62
CA VAL A 546 4.00 -5.98 4.41
C VAL A 546 4.80 -6.37 3.17
N GLN A 547 4.10 -7.00 2.23
CA GLN A 547 4.46 -7.00 0.82
C GLN A 547 3.68 -5.85 0.18
N GLU A 548 4.36 -4.76 -0.15
CA GLU A 548 3.73 -3.64 -0.82
C GLU A 548 3.79 -3.81 -2.33
N GLU A 549 2.61 -3.72 -2.97
CA GLU A 549 2.47 -3.98 -4.40
C GLU A 549 2.14 -2.70 -5.16
N ALA A 550 2.82 -2.51 -6.29
CA ALA A 550 2.70 -1.29 -7.08
C ALA A 550 1.55 -1.35 -8.10
N PHE A 551 1.40 -2.49 -8.80
CA PHE A 551 0.53 -2.58 -9.97
C PHE A 551 -0.26 -3.88 -10.04
N ASP A 552 -1.53 -3.82 -10.48
CA ASP A 552 -2.29 -5.00 -10.93
C ASP A 552 -1.97 -5.36 -12.38
N THR A 553 -1.58 -4.39 -13.17
CA THR A 553 -1.38 -4.53 -14.62
C THR A 553 -0.20 -3.67 -15.06
N TRP A 554 0.47 -4.12 -16.14
CA TRP A 554 1.47 -3.31 -16.82
C TRP A 554 0.86 -2.61 -18.04
N TYR A 555 1.53 -2.64 -19.20
CA TYR A 555 1.09 -1.95 -20.42
C TYR A 555 -0.05 -2.65 -21.17
N ARG A 556 -0.37 -3.91 -20.87
CA ARG A 556 -1.61 -4.56 -21.31
C ARG A 556 -2.62 -4.45 -20.18
N GLY A 557 -3.60 -3.58 -20.36
CA GLY A 557 -4.65 -3.40 -19.35
C GLY A 557 -5.55 -4.63 -19.24
N LYS A 558 -5.92 -4.99 -18.02
CA LYS A 558 -6.92 -6.03 -17.74
C LYS A 558 -8.34 -5.50 -17.87
N LYS A 559 -8.51 -4.20 -17.81
CA LYS A 559 -9.79 -3.48 -18.02
C LYS A 559 -9.59 -2.33 -18.98
N THR A 560 -10.68 -1.94 -19.67
CA THR A 560 -10.64 -0.93 -20.73
C THR A 560 -10.08 0.42 -20.26
N TYR A 561 -10.36 0.79 -19.00
CA TYR A 561 -10.00 2.11 -18.45
C TYR A 561 -9.08 2.02 -17.25
N ASP A 562 -8.37 0.90 -17.04
CA ASP A 562 -7.41 0.77 -15.95
C ASP A 562 -6.10 1.55 -16.19
N TYR A 563 -5.18 1.42 -15.26
CA TYR A 563 -3.90 2.12 -15.28
C TYR A 563 -2.99 1.70 -16.44
N GLY A 564 -3.16 0.50 -17.01
CA GLY A 564 -2.34 -0.02 -18.12
C GLY A 564 -2.23 0.92 -19.32
N ARG A 565 -3.29 1.71 -19.55
CA ARG A 565 -3.30 2.73 -20.62
C ARG A 565 -2.28 3.86 -20.43
N PHE A 566 -1.80 4.09 -19.21
CA PHE A 566 -0.82 5.13 -18.88
C PHE A 566 0.58 4.58 -18.65
N PHE A 567 0.70 3.31 -18.34
CA PHE A 567 1.88 2.63 -17.80
C PHE A 567 3.20 3.01 -18.50
N ASP A 568 3.24 2.95 -19.83
CA ASP A 568 4.43 3.27 -20.64
C ASP A 568 4.39 4.68 -21.28
N GLN A 569 3.39 5.51 -20.95
CA GLN A 569 3.38 6.91 -21.36
C GLN A 569 4.42 7.71 -20.56
N ASP A 570 4.97 8.76 -21.18
CA ASP A 570 5.86 9.69 -20.48
C ASP A 570 5.09 10.40 -19.35
N ALA A 571 5.67 10.42 -18.16
CA ALA A 571 5.09 11.11 -17.03
C ALA A 571 5.11 12.63 -17.27
N THR A 572 3.94 13.25 -17.14
CA THR A 572 3.77 14.69 -17.31
C THR A 572 3.80 15.45 -15.97
N HIS A 573 4.09 14.76 -14.87
CA HIS A 573 4.22 15.38 -13.56
C HIS A 573 5.43 16.33 -13.54
N PRO A 574 5.33 17.54 -12.93
CA PRO A 574 6.45 18.51 -12.91
C PRO A 574 7.75 17.96 -12.30
N GLU A 575 7.66 16.97 -11.41
CA GLU A 575 8.83 16.33 -10.77
C GLU A 575 9.29 15.05 -11.47
N ALA A 576 8.68 14.70 -12.60
CA ALA A 576 9.14 13.58 -13.40
C ALA A 576 10.48 13.91 -14.07
N LYS A 577 11.38 12.93 -14.10
CA LYS A 577 12.63 13.05 -14.83
C LYS A 577 12.35 13.03 -16.34
N LYS A 578 13.22 13.66 -17.11
CA LYS A 578 13.06 13.67 -18.57
C LYS A 578 12.97 12.24 -19.14
N GLY A 579 11.86 11.91 -19.80
CA GLY A 579 11.60 10.60 -20.40
C GLY A 579 11.26 9.50 -19.39
N GLU A 580 11.00 9.85 -18.12
CA GLU A 580 10.49 8.92 -17.12
C GLU A 580 9.06 8.50 -17.47
N LYS A 581 8.78 7.20 -17.43
CA LYS A 581 7.44 6.66 -17.66
C LYS A 581 6.58 6.82 -16.40
N TRP A 582 5.25 6.87 -16.57
CA TRP A 582 4.35 6.89 -15.41
C TRP A 582 4.60 5.72 -14.47
N SER A 583 4.83 4.52 -15.00
CA SER A 583 5.17 3.35 -14.17
C SER A 583 6.44 3.52 -13.35
N ASP A 584 7.48 4.16 -13.90
CA ASP A 584 8.72 4.42 -13.19
C ASP A 584 8.56 5.51 -12.14
N PHE A 585 7.83 6.58 -12.50
CA PHE A 585 7.50 7.68 -11.61
C PHE A 585 6.70 7.20 -10.40
N ASP A 586 5.61 6.46 -10.62
CA ASP A 586 4.73 5.95 -9.57
C ASP A 586 5.45 4.95 -8.66
N LEU A 587 6.22 4.03 -9.24
CA LEU A 587 7.02 3.07 -8.46
C LEU A 587 8.09 3.77 -7.62
N ARG A 588 8.78 4.75 -8.20
CA ARG A 588 9.78 5.54 -7.51
C ARG A 588 9.19 6.32 -6.34
N THR A 589 8.08 7.00 -6.54
CA THR A 589 7.42 7.80 -5.50
C THR A 589 6.85 6.94 -4.37
N MET A 590 6.32 5.75 -4.67
CA MET A 590 5.90 4.76 -3.69
C MET A 590 7.09 4.35 -2.80
N VAL A 591 8.18 3.90 -3.40
CA VAL A 591 9.36 3.43 -2.65
C VAL A 591 10.02 4.58 -1.87
N GLU A 592 10.13 5.78 -2.46
CA GLU A 592 10.69 6.96 -1.76
C GLU A 592 9.86 7.34 -0.53
N ARG A 593 8.53 7.25 -0.60
CA ARG A 593 7.63 7.53 0.53
C ARG A 593 7.81 6.52 1.66
N ASP A 594 7.90 5.22 1.31
CA ASP A 594 7.67 4.14 2.27
C ASP A 594 8.96 3.43 2.73
N LYS A 595 10.12 3.78 2.16
CA LYS A 595 11.42 3.13 2.41
C LYS A 595 11.85 3.04 3.89
N ASN A 596 11.38 3.94 4.76
CA ASN A 596 11.70 3.93 6.18
C ASN A 596 10.74 3.06 7.02
N ASN A 597 9.64 2.58 6.45
CA ASN A 597 8.67 1.79 7.19
C ASN A 597 9.22 0.39 7.53
N PRO A 598 9.27 -0.01 8.82
CA PRO A 598 9.86 -1.29 9.22
C PRO A 598 9.02 -2.51 8.83
N SER A 599 7.72 -2.34 8.57
CA SER A 599 6.83 -3.42 8.18
C SER A 599 7.15 -3.99 6.81
N ILE A 600 7.57 -3.16 5.88
CA ILE A 600 7.80 -3.56 4.49
C ILE A 600 9.05 -4.44 4.40
N VAL A 601 8.90 -5.63 3.81
CA VAL A 601 9.98 -6.59 3.57
C VAL A 601 10.11 -6.95 2.10
N MET A 602 9.08 -6.70 1.30
CA MET A 602 9.05 -6.97 -0.14
C MET A 602 8.37 -5.82 -0.89
N TRP A 603 8.93 -5.49 -2.05
CA TRP A 603 8.33 -4.64 -3.08
C TRP A 603 7.86 -5.50 -4.22
N SER A 604 6.58 -5.45 -4.55
CA SER A 604 6.01 -6.22 -5.64
C SER A 604 5.78 -5.37 -6.88
N LEU A 605 6.31 -5.83 -8.02
CA LEU A 605 6.24 -5.14 -9.31
C LEU A 605 4.89 -5.28 -10.00
N GLY A 606 4.08 -6.29 -9.59
CA GLY A 606 2.82 -6.54 -10.26
C GLY A 606 2.15 -7.83 -9.84
N ASN A 607 0.91 -8.00 -10.32
CA ASN A 607 0.07 -9.15 -10.08
C ASN A 607 -0.43 -9.75 -11.38
N GLU A 608 -0.11 -11.03 -11.63
CA GLU A 608 -0.67 -11.82 -12.75
C GLU A 608 -0.71 -11.03 -14.07
N VAL A 609 0.40 -10.35 -14.37
CA VAL A 609 0.44 -9.46 -15.53
C VAL A 609 0.28 -10.25 -16.81
N ASP A 610 -0.55 -9.76 -17.74
CA ASP A 610 -0.80 -10.45 -19.02
C ASP A 610 0.46 -10.57 -19.87
N GLU A 611 1.41 -9.68 -19.63
CA GLU A 611 2.73 -9.66 -20.28
C GLU A 611 3.65 -10.79 -19.87
N ALA A 612 3.37 -11.52 -18.81
CA ALA A 612 4.23 -12.62 -18.35
C ALA A 612 4.39 -13.75 -19.40
N ASP A 613 3.49 -13.85 -20.37
CA ASP A 613 3.62 -14.71 -21.55
C ASP A 613 4.35 -14.02 -22.71
N GLY A 614 4.67 -12.74 -22.59
CA GLY A 614 5.18 -11.92 -23.67
C GLY A 614 6.70 -12.04 -23.89
N GLY A 615 7.22 -11.46 -24.91
CA GLY A 615 8.62 -11.56 -25.33
C GLY A 615 9.58 -10.60 -24.55
N ALA A 616 10.64 -10.20 -25.21
CA ALA A 616 11.74 -9.38 -24.64
C ALA A 616 11.27 -8.11 -23.90
N ARG A 617 10.17 -7.46 -24.36
CA ARG A 617 9.63 -6.26 -23.70
C ARG A 617 9.20 -6.50 -22.24
N SER A 618 8.61 -7.67 -21.94
CA SER A 618 8.23 -7.99 -20.54
C SER A 618 9.45 -8.10 -19.63
N LEU A 619 10.50 -8.78 -20.13
CA LEU A 619 11.76 -8.92 -19.38
C LEU A 619 12.45 -7.58 -19.21
N GLU A 620 12.46 -6.74 -20.22
CA GLU A 620 12.99 -5.38 -20.14
C GLU A 620 12.21 -4.53 -19.14
N THR A 621 10.88 -4.60 -19.18
CA THR A 621 10.01 -3.91 -18.21
C THR A 621 10.32 -4.36 -16.77
N ALA A 622 10.40 -5.66 -16.52
CA ALA A 622 10.72 -6.18 -15.19
C ALA A 622 12.10 -5.71 -14.70
N LYS A 623 13.11 -5.76 -15.56
CA LYS A 623 14.47 -5.27 -15.24
C LYS A 623 14.47 -3.77 -14.94
N ARG A 624 13.76 -2.99 -15.75
CA ARG A 624 13.61 -1.54 -15.58
C ARG A 624 12.96 -1.20 -14.25
N LEU A 625 11.81 -1.79 -13.94
CA LEU A 625 11.09 -1.56 -12.70
C LEU A 625 11.91 -2.02 -11.47
N LYS A 626 12.56 -3.19 -11.54
CA LYS A 626 13.47 -3.64 -10.48
C LYS A 626 14.62 -2.66 -10.26
N ALA A 627 15.18 -2.10 -11.32
CA ALA A 627 16.25 -1.11 -11.22
C ALA A 627 15.78 0.20 -10.55
N VAL A 628 14.54 0.64 -10.79
CA VAL A 628 13.93 1.79 -10.09
C VAL A 628 13.92 1.57 -8.58
N ILE A 629 13.46 0.40 -8.12
CA ILE A 629 13.46 0.06 -6.69
C ILE A 629 14.89 0.02 -6.14
N LYS A 630 15.78 -0.74 -6.80
CA LYS A 630 17.16 -0.96 -6.29
C LYS A 630 18.03 0.29 -6.30
N ALA A 631 17.65 1.32 -7.06
CA ALA A 631 18.29 2.64 -6.98
C ALA A 631 17.97 3.40 -5.68
N ILE A 632 16.91 3.01 -4.96
CA ILE A 632 16.46 3.64 -3.72
C ILE A 632 16.70 2.71 -2.53
N ASP A 633 16.25 1.46 -2.65
CA ASP A 633 16.25 0.46 -1.59
C ASP A 633 16.91 -0.84 -2.06
N THR A 634 18.08 -1.12 -1.51
CA THR A 634 18.84 -2.35 -1.78
C THR A 634 18.58 -3.46 -0.76
N GLU A 635 17.89 -3.15 0.35
CA GLU A 635 17.66 -4.07 1.46
C GLU A 635 16.52 -5.05 1.16
N ARG A 636 15.36 -4.53 0.72
CA ARG A 636 14.15 -5.32 0.56
C ARG A 636 14.15 -6.14 -0.71
N TYR A 637 13.46 -7.29 -0.65
CA TYR A 637 13.32 -8.19 -1.81
C TYR A 637 12.34 -7.60 -2.84
N VAL A 638 12.66 -7.78 -4.12
CA VAL A 638 11.76 -7.43 -5.23
C VAL A 638 11.09 -8.71 -5.71
N THR A 639 9.77 -8.65 -5.85
CA THR A 639 8.93 -9.80 -6.19
C THR A 639 7.80 -9.41 -7.15
N MET A 640 7.02 -10.37 -7.59
CA MET A 640 5.69 -10.23 -8.16
C MET A 640 4.87 -11.48 -7.92
N GLY A 641 3.54 -11.35 -7.85
CA GLY A 641 2.62 -12.49 -7.77
C GLY A 641 2.20 -12.96 -9.16
N GLU A 642 2.33 -14.28 -9.45
CA GLU A 642 2.04 -14.78 -10.79
C GLU A 642 1.40 -16.17 -10.77
N ASN A 643 0.36 -16.38 -11.61
CA ASN A 643 -0.41 -17.62 -11.70
C ASN A 643 0.01 -18.55 -12.85
N LYS A 644 0.97 -18.14 -13.67
CA LYS A 644 1.32 -18.84 -14.93
C LYS A 644 2.20 -20.07 -14.72
N PHE A 645 2.57 -20.40 -13.49
CA PHE A 645 3.22 -21.67 -13.15
C PHE A 645 2.39 -22.89 -13.54
N SER A 646 1.06 -22.77 -13.56
CA SER A 646 0.16 -23.81 -14.04
C SER A 646 0.33 -24.12 -15.54
N ARG A 647 0.88 -23.18 -16.30
CA ARG A 647 1.17 -23.27 -17.72
C ARG A 647 2.67 -23.48 -17.99
N ALA A 648 3.40 -24.00 -17.03
CA ALA A 648 4.87 -24.01 -16.89
C ALA A 648 5.68 -24.65 -18.03
N SER A 649 5.16 -24.70 -19.24
CA SER A 649 5.90 -25.09 -20.43
C SER A 649 6.51 -23.94 -21.22
N THR A 650 6.32 -22.69 -20.80
CA THR A 650 6.84 -21.52 -21.52
C THR A 650 8.08 -20.96 -20.80
N GLY A 651 9.25 -21.12 -21.41
CA GLY A 651 10.54 -20.65 -20.87
C GLY A 651 10.57 -19.16 -20.51
N LEU A 652 9.79 -18.33 -21.22
CA LEU A 652 9.74 -16.87 -20.98
C LEU A 652 9.23 -16.49 -19.60
N PHE A 653 8.26 -17.23 -19.06
CA PHE A 653 7.79 -16.97 -17.69
C PHE A 653 8.88 -17.28 -16.65
N LEU A 654 9.63 -18.36 -16.84
CA LEU A 654 10.75 -18.69 -15.94
C LEU A 654 11.87 -17.63 -16.00
N GLU A 655 12.12 -17.04 -17.19
CA GLU A 655 13.04 -15.92 -17.33
C GLU A 655 12.57 -14.69 -16.57
N LEU A 656 11.27 -14.39 -16.58
CA LEU A 656 10.69 -13.30 -15.79
C LEU A 656 10.83 -13.56 -14.28
N ALA A 657 10.51 -14.78 -13.82
CA ALA A 657 10.66 -15.19 -12.43
C ALA A 657 12.13 -15.10 -11.96
N ALA A 658 13.08 -15.47 -12.83
CA ALA A 658 14.52 -15.38 -12.53
C ALA A 658 15.04 -13.93 -12.34
N ILE A 659 14.30 -12.92 -12.80
CA ILE A 659 14.64 -11.51 -12.54
C ILE A 659 14.33 -11.13 -11.09
N MET A 660 13.33 -11.75 -10.46
CA MET A 660 12.89 -11.42 -9.11
C MET A 660 13.91 -11.87 -8.06
N ASP A 661 13.93 -11.19 -6.91
CA ASP A 661 14.70 -11.64 -5.73
C ASP A 661 13.95 -12.78 -5.02
N ALA A 662 12.62 -12.73 -5.02
CA ALA A 662 11.74 -13.78 -4.51
C ALA A 662 10.59 -14.02 -5.49
N VAL A 663 10.22 -15.29 -5.67
CA VAL A 663 9.23 -15.72 -6.67
C VAL A 663 7.90 -15.98 -6.00
N GLY A 664 6.93 -15.11 -6.23
CA GLY A 664 5.57 -15.23 -5.74
C GLY A 664 4.73 -16.11 -6.66
N MET A 665 4.13 -17.17 -6.10
CA MET A 665 3.31 -18.13 -6.83
C MET A 665 1.85 -17.98 -6.42
N ASN A 666 1.00 -17.53 -7.35
CA ASN A 666 -0.45 -17.50 -7.16
C ASN A 666 -1.04 -18.86 -7.53
N TYR A 667 -1.74 -19.52 -6.58
CA TYR A 667 -2.44 -20.79 -6.78
C TYR A 667 -1.53 -21.89 -7.35
N GLY A 668 -0.25 -21.85 -7.02
CA GLY A 668 0.81 -22.69 -7.59
C GLY A 668 1.37 -23.74 -6.62
N GLU A 669 0.69 -24.05 -5.52
CA GLU A 669 1.20 -24.91 -4.43
C GLU A 669 1.65 -26.28 -4.94
N ARG A 670 0.90 -26.86 -5.87
CA ARG A 670 1.22 -28.16 -6.50
C ARG A 670 2.54 -28.15 -7.28
N PHE A 671 3.10 -27.01 -7.59
CA PHE A 671 4.36 -26.85 -8.32
C PHE A 671 5.56 -26.53 -7.43
N TYR A 672 5.39 -26.31 -6.14
CA TYR A 672 6.48 -25.93 -5.25
C TYR A 672 7.65 -26.91 -5.31
N ASP A 673 7.39 -28.22 -5.23
CA ASP A 673 8.44 -29.24 -5.29
C ASP A 673 9.15 -29.27 -6.65
N ALA A 674 8.40 -29.17 -7.74
CA ALA A 674 8.96 -29.15 -9.09
C ALA A 674 9.84 -27.89 -9.31
N VAL A 675 9.36 -26.71 -8.91
CA VAL A 675 10.12 -25.46 -9.00
C VAL A 675 11.35 -25.52 -8.09
N ARG A 676 11.22 -26.01 -6.86
CA ARG A 676 12.36 -26.19 -5.94
C ARG A 676 13.41 -27.14 -6.48
N LYS A 677 12.99 -28.21 -7.13
CA LYS A 677 13.91 -29.18 -7.76
C LYS A 677 14.66 -28.58 -8.95
N ALA A 678 13.96 -27.79 -9.77
CA ALA A 678 14.54 -27.15 -10.97
C ALA A 678 15.41 -25.95 -10.62
N HIS A 679 15.04 -25.19 -9.57
CA HIS A 679 15.69 -23.95 -9.15
C HIS A 679 15.91 -23.98 -7.62
N PRO A 680 16.89 -24.75 -7.13
CA PRO A 680 17.09 -25.00 -5.70
C PRO A 680 17.49 -23.75 -4.90
N ASP A 681 17.98 -22.73 -5.55
CA ASP A 681 18.43 -21.44 -5.01
C ASP A 681 17.33 -20.36 -5.00
N TRP A 682 16.19 -20.58 -5.68
CA TRP A 682 15.12 -19.59 -5.71
C TRP A 682 14.44 -19.47 -4.35
N LEU A 683 14.13 -18.22 -3.96
CA LEU A 683 13.27 -17.91 -2.81
C LEU A 683 11.82 -17.97 -3.31
N ILE A 684 11.12 -19.07 -3.00
CA ILE A 684 9.72 -19.26 -3.44
C ILE A 684 8.75 -19.11 -2.27
N TYR A 685 7.58 -18.53 -2.53
CA TYR A 685 6.48 -18.40 -1.58
C TYR A 685 5.14 -18.35 -2.29
N GLY A 686 4.04 -18.67 -1.58
CA GLY A 686 2.68 -18.45 -2.07
C GLY A 686 2.31 -16.99 -1.90
N SER A 687 2.16 -16.25 -2.99
CA SER A 687 1.66 -14.87 -2.98
C SER A 687 0.14 -14.82 -2.91
N GLU A 688 -0.54 -15.83 -3.48
CA GLU A 688 -1.96 -16.15 -3.30
C GLU A 688 -2.12 -17.66 -3.26
N THR A 689 -2.62 -18.20 -2.16
CA THR A 689 -2.78 -19.65 -1.99
C THR A 689 -4.24 -20.07 -1.95
N SER A 690 -5.12 -19.16 -1.53
CA SER A 690 -6.54 -19.40 -1.43
C SER A 690 -7.32 -18.12 -1.73
N SER A 691 -8.37 -18.25 -2.52
CA SER A 691 -9.34 -17.19 -2.77
C SER A 691 -10.71 -17.65 -2.26
N ALA A 692 -10.85 -17.68 -0.94
CA ALA A 692 -12.10 -18.08 -0.30
C ALA A 692 -13.17 -17.00 -0.50
N THR A 693 -14.32 -17.41 -0.99
CA THR A 693 -15.45 -16.53 -1.36
C THR A 693 -16.58 -16.57 -0.35
N ARG A 694 -16.25 -16.74 0.95
CA ARG A 694 -17.25 -16.80 2.00
C ARG A 694 -17.93 -15.47 2.25
N THR A 695 -19.23 -15.52 2.28
CA THR A 695 -20.06 -14.44 2.80
C THR A 695 -20.28 -14.66 4.30
N ARG A 696 -20.23 -13.60 5.10
CA ARG A 696 -20.54 -13.66 6.53
C ARG A 696 -21.95 -14.25 6.72
N ASP A 697 -22.09 -15.13 7.72
CA ASP A 697 -23.33 -15.85 8.07
C ASP A 697 -23.81 -16.87 7.03
N SER A 698 -22.93 -17.25 6.09
CA SER A 698 -23.24 -18.23 5.05
C SER A 698 -22.30 -19.44 5.21
N TYR A 699 -22.77 -20.46 5.92
CA TYR A 699 -22.00 -21.64 6.30
C TYR A 699 -22.62 -22.88 5.67
N PHE A 700 -22.23 -23.18 4.43
CA PHE A 700 -22.68 -24.35 3.72
C PHE A 700 -21.68 -25.51 3.87
N ASP A 701 -22.18 -26.74 3.73
CA ASP A 701 -21.32 -27.91 3.66
C ASP A 701 -20.41 -27.83 2.42
N PRO A 702 -19.11 -27.83 2.59
CA PRO A 702 -18.16 -27.75 1.48
C PRO A 702 -18.34 -28.88 0.45
N ALA A 703 -18.62 -30.11 0.93
CA ALA A 703 -18.79 -31.26 0.06
C ALA A 703 -20.00 -31.11 -0.88
N HIS A 704 -21.07 -30.52 -0.38
CA HIS A 704 -22.26 -30.22 -1.18
C HIS A 704 -22.00 -29.21 -2.28
N LEU A 705 -21.15 -28.23 -2.02
CA LEU A 705 -20.86 -27.12 -2.94
C LEU A 705 -19.82 -27.49 -3.99
N LEU A 706 -18.85 -28.34 -3.66
CA LEU A 706 -17.75 -28.71 -4.53
C LEU A 706 -18.19 -29.40 -5.83
N TRP A 707 -19.21 -30.23 -5.78
CA TRP A 707 -19.60 -31.08 -6.91
C TRP A 707 -20.65 -30.47 -7.83
N HIS A 708 -21.36 -29.47 -7.39
CA HIS A 708 -22.39 -28.84 -8.20
C HIS A 708 -21.85 -27.73 -9.09
N ASP A 709 -20.59 -27.36 -8.92
CA ASP A 709 -20.00 -26.20 -9.56
C ASP A 709 -19.02 -26.48 -10.66
N ASN A 710 -19.07 -27.64 -11.27
CA ASN A 710 -18.30 -27.93 -12.50
C ASN A 710 -18.91 -27.30 -13.75
N ARG A 711 -19.91 -26.43 -13.60
CA ARG A 711 -20.55 -25.77 -14.73
C ARG A 711 -19.76 -24.52 -15.13
N PRO A 712 -19.50 -24.32 -16.43
CA PRO A 712 -18.97 -23.06 -16.91
C PRO A 712 -19.82 -21.89 -16.41
N ASN A 713 -19.22 -20.80 -16.00
CA ASN A 713 -19.88 -19.55 -15.59
C ASN A 713 -20.48 -19.49 -14.18
N ARG A 714 -20.00 -20.28 -13.21
CA ARG A 714 -20.48 -20.23 -11.82
C ARG A 714 -19.56 -19.53 -10.83
N HIS A 715 -18.56 -18.82 -11.30
CA HIS A 715 -17.61 -18.13 -10.43
C HIS A 715 -18.27 -17.14 -9.46
N TYR A 716 -19.30 -16.44 -9.92
CA TYR A 716 -20.06 -15.48 -9.10
C TYR A 716 -21.00 -16.18 -8.11
N GLU A 717 -21.51 -17.36 -8.42
CA GLU A 717 -22.35 -18.12 -7.49
C GLU A 717 -21.56 -18.63 -6.29
N GLN A 718 -20.26 -18.89 -6.46
CA GLN A 718 -19.38 -19.27 -5.35
C GLN A 718 -19.19 -18.12 -4.38
N SER A 719 -19.04 -16.89 -4.88
CA SER A 719 -18.97 -15.69 -4.04
C SER A 719 -20.30 -15.40 -3.35
N ASP A 720 -21.41 -15.65 -4.03
CA ASP A 720 -22.75 -15.42 -3.49
C ASP A 720 -23.08 -16.37 -2.34
N TYR A 721 -22.62 -17.62 -2.42
CA TYR A 721 -22.91 -18.63 -1.42
C TYR A 721 -21.88 -18.69 -0.27
N GLY A 722 -20.77 -17.94 -0.39
CA GLY A 722 -19.75 -17.91 0.65
C GLY A 722 -19.25 -19.30 1.03
N ASN A 723 -19.08 -20.17 0.07
CA ASN A 723 -18.66 -21.55 0.29
C ASN A 723 -17.15 -21.66 0.56
N ASP A 724 -16.70 -22.80 1.04
CA ASP A 724 -15.30 -23.10 1.32
C ASP A 724 -14.45 -23.33 0.08
N ARG A 725 -15.08 -23.31 -1.07
CA ARG A 725 -14.38 -23.50 -2.32
C ARG A 725 -13.58 -22.26 -2.65
N VAL A 726 -12.32 -22.46 -2.90
CA VAL A 726 -11.48 -21.39 -3.45
C VAL A 726 -11.90 -21.10 -4.88
N ALA A 727 -11.86 -19.85 -5.28
CA ALA A 727 -12.31 -19.39 -6.60
C ALA A 727 -11.68 -20.15 -7.78
N TRP A 728 -10.57 -20.81 -7.58
CA TRP A 728 -9.78 -21.53 -8.58
C TRP A 728 -9.77 -23.05 -8.40
N GLY A 729 -10.78 -23.62 -7.74
CA GLY A 729 -11.05 -25.04 -7.78
C GLY A 729 -10.43 -25.89 -6.67
N ARG A 730 -9.89 -25.28 -5.63
CA ARG A 730 -9.43 -26.00 -4.43
C ARG A 730 -10.37 -25.82 -3.26
N THR A 731 -10.37 -26.77 -2.35
CA THR A 731 -11.06 -26.61 -1.07
C THR A 731 -10.24 -25.71 -0.15
N ALA A 732 -10.89 -25.09 0.82
CA ALA A 732 -10.21 -24.34 1.86
C ALA A 732 -9.18 -25.22 2.59
N THR A 733 -9.50 -26.49 2.86
CA THR A 733 -8.61 -27.47 3.50
C THR A 733 -7.33 -27.69 2.69
N GLU A 734 -7.43 -27.92 1.37
CA GLU A 734 -6.26 -28.10 0.49
C GLU A 734 -5.40 -26.85 0.39
N SER A 735 -5.97 -25.69 0.60
CA SER A 735 -5.24 -24.41 0.55
C SER A 735 -4.52 -24.09 1.86
N TRP A 736 -4.91 -24.70 2.97
CA TRP A 736 -4.31 -24.46 4.29
C TRP A 736 -3.19 -25.46 4.64
N THR A 737 -3.12 -26.57 3.93
CA THR A 737 -2.04 -27.57 4.07
C THR A 737 -0.84 -27.25 3.18
#